data_6805eb0f95521839b515634847d0764f
#
_entry.id   6805eb0f95521839b515634847d0764f
#
_cell.length_a   1.000
_cell.length_b   1.000
_cell.length_c   1.000
_cell.angle_alpha   90.00
_cell.angle_beta   90.00
_cell.angle_gamma   90.00
#
_symmetry.space_group_name_H-M   'P 1'
#
loop_
_entity.id
_entity.type
_entity.pdbx_description
1 polymer ?
#
loop_
_entity_poly.entity_id
_entity_poly.type
_entity_poly.pdbx_seq_one_letter_code
_entity_poly.pdbx_strand_id
1 'polypeptide(L)'
;MTEANEQPQELQEAQEPQEVKEPQKSKKLWRKIPFRQFILIALVFAVVFVIVAVIAIQVWDYSNSVAFCANACHDVHPEEIAAFQDSYHANVRCTECHMGRVGTLNNILLKASHFRHLPEVIFDAYERPLESKTMRPANESCELCHFPPAFHGDTVRQITRFAEDEENTETDTFLLLKTGAGTREQGLGYGIHWHITNPVEYIATDEHKEDIRWVRTTLPDGRTVEYNDAGDPLSPEEIEAAEKKTMDCVDCHNRMGHPFPSPEDLVDGAMAEGLLSTDLPYAKKEMLDLLTGSYASQEEALAAVSAVAEAYQAEYPEVAASRPEDIEQAQQLAEALVARLYFEEPGVTWEDFPDYNKHNEFPGCFRCHDGKHLSEDGESIRLHCSICHSVPANVGADEPPPSVPLAELEQPAFHLETNFIADHRFQANESCEECHGVIEFGTDDSSFCANSSCHGTSWAWVDLDAAFPHPIELVGAHAEAWCNDCHNGVREIEYVCANCHEPPEPHFGTNCEECHTPAGWEGADWGDFVHPLPLEGAHASVDCRDCHVAGQELTSDCSGCHQPPILPHFGEDCAVCHTPTSFEDVSMPVEAHPIELVGAHLTVDCEACHAGGETPEYVCSNCHERPENHLPGECNACHTPVGFAESASFLVDLAPRIPHDVEGRETCLQCHEPGSVIAPAPSNHVDYDEEQCTLCHKAEQ
;
A
#
# COMPACT_ATOMS: atom_id res chain seq x y z
N MET A 1 70.12 4.26 -10.32
CA MET A 1 70.76 4.21 -9.02
C MET A 1 70.33 2.86 -8.46
N THR A 2 71.15 1.80 -8.77
CA THR A 2 72.26 1.29 -7.96
C THR A 2 71.72 0.60 -6.73
N GLU A 3 71.99 -0.60 -6.38
CA GLU A 3 73.07 -1.57 -6.55
C GLU A 3 72.54 -2.94 -6.17
N ALA A 4 72.68 -4.01 -6.86
CA ALA A 4 73.82 -4.96 -6.90
C ALA A 4 74.35 -5.34 -5.52
N ASN A 5 74.16 -6.60 -5.16
CA ASN A 5 75.24 -7.26 -4.39
C ASN A 5 75.32 -8.74 -4.77
N GLU A 6 76.47 -9.09 -5.25
CA GLU A 6 76.96 -10.42 -5.64
C GLU A 6 77.64 -11.11 -4.44
N GLN A 7 77.46 -12.44 -4.43
CA GLN A 7 78.52 -13.48 -4.19
C GLN A 7 78.81 -13.96 -2.75
N PRO A 8 79.41 -15.12 -2.54
CA PRO A 8 80.18 -15.97 -3.47
C PRO A 8 79.88 -17.50 -3.42
N GLN A 9 80.39 -18.18 -4.48
CA GLN A 9 80.47 -19.61 -4.62
C GLN A 9 81.48 -20.25 -3.66
N GLU A 10 81.10 -21.42 -3.12
CA GLU A 10 82.06 -22.41 -2.61
C GLU A 10 82.02 -23.67 -3.44
N LEU A 11 83.23 -24.05 -3.91
CA LEU A 11 83.55 -25.27 -4.62
C LEU A 11 83.47 -26.45 -3.64
N GLN A 12 82.73 -27.50 -4.00
CA GLN A 12 82.98 -28.84 -3.41
C GLN A 12 83.04 -29.91 -4.54
N GLU A 13 84.17 -30.48 -4.57
CA GLU A 13 84.66 -31.81 -4.97
C GLU A 13 83.73 -32.74 -5.77
N ALA A 14 84.40 -33.22 -6.83
CA ALA A 14 83.98 -34.29 -7.73
C ALA A 14 83.79 -35.62 -6.98
N GLN A 15 82.63 -36.20 -7.04
CA GLN A 15 82.38 -37.61 -6.75
C GLN A 15 82.14 -38.35 -8.03
N GLU A 16 82.77 -39.53 -8.11
CA GLU A 16 82.79 -40.47 -9.25
C GLU A 16 81.38 -40.82 -9.78
N PRO A 17 81.30 -41.19 -11.06
CA PRO A 17 80.00 -41.52 -11.67
C PRO A 17 79.49 -42.88 -11.20
N GLN A 18 78.43 -42.88 -10.44
CA GLN A 18 77.66 -44.10 -10.20
C GLN A 18 76.96 -44.51 -11.50
N GLU A 19 77.15 -45.73 -11.83
CA GLU A 19 76.56 -46.45 -12.94
C GLU A 19 75.02 -46.36 -12.88
N VAL A 20 74.45 -45.56 -13.78
CA VAL A 20 73.00 -45.46 -13.93
C VAL A 20 72.48 -46.74 -14.52
N LYS A 21 71.88 -47.60 -13.69
CA LYS A 21 71.08 -48.76 -14.18
C LYS A 21 69.92 -48.17 -14.98
N GLU A 22 69.92 -48.44 -16.28
CA GLU A 22 68.76 -48.17 -17.14
C GLU A 22 67.48 -48.70 -16.52
N PRO A 23 66.39 -47.87 -16.46
CA PRO A 23 65.09 -48.38 -15.99
C PRO A 23 64.61 -49.43 -16.98
N GLN A 24 64.45 -50.63 -16.44
CA GLN A 24 63.82 -51.72 -17.21
C GLN A 24 62.49 -51.23 -17.73
N LYS A 25 62.39 -50.98 -19.02
CA LYS A 25 61.14 -50.78 -19.74
C LYS A 25 60.24 -51.99 -19.46
N SER A 26 59.32 -51.87 -18.57
CA SER A 26 58.25 -52.84 -18.41
C SER A 26 57.55 -52.98 -19.75
N LYS A 27 57.79 -54.04 -20.42
CA LYS A 27 57.04 -54.42 -21.61
C LYS A 27 55.65 -54.65 -21.17
N LYS A 28 54.81 -53.57 -21.24
CA LYS A 28 53.34 -53.74 -21.16
C LYS A 28 52.94 -54.73 -22.20
N LEU A 29 52.65 -55.92 -21.76
CA LEU A 29 52.08 -56.99 -22.53
C LEU A 29 50.73 -56.56 -23.08
N TRP A 30 50.72 -55.79 -24.16
CA TRP A 30 49.51 -55.60 -24.94
C TRP A 30 49.24 -56.98 -25.59
N ARG A 31 48.40 -57.78 -24.87
CA ARG A 31 47.84 -58.99 -25.46
C ARG A 31 47.10 -58.54 -26.72
N LYS A 32 47.65 -58.92 -27.89
CA LYS A 32 47.00 -58.63 -29.17
C LYS A 32 45.67 -59.37 -29.18
N ILE A 33 44.57 -58.58 -28.89
CA ILE A 33 43.17 -59.06 -28.99
C ILE A 33 43.06 -59.50 -30.49
N PRO A 34 42.71 -60.73 -30.77
CA PRO A 34 42.51 -61.19 -32.14
C PRO A 34 41.42 -60.31 -32.79
N PHE A 35 41.65 -59.91 -34.02
CA PHE A 35 40.85 -58.91 -34.77
C PHE A 35 39.34 -59.21 -34.70
N ARG A 36 38.98 -60.50 -34.73
CA ARG A 36 37.54 -60.91 -34.51
C ARG A 36 36.97 -60.55 -33.12
N GLN A 37 37.76 -60.69 -32.06
CA GLN A 37 37.36 -60.29 -30.71
C GLN A 37 37.32 -58.75 -30.59
N PHE A 38 38.25 -58.02 -31.24
CA PHE A 38 38.19 -56.57 -31.30
C PHE A 38 36.90 -56.07 -31.96
N ILE A 39 36.52 -56.64 -33.13
CA ILE A 39 35.27 -56.32 -33.83
C ILE A 39 34.06 -56.63 -32.92
N LEU A 40 34.06 -57.79 -32.25
CA LEU A 40 32.96 -58.14 -31.36
C LEU A 40 32.82 -57.17 -30.17
N ILE A 41 33.92 -56.81 -29.54
CA ILE A 41 33.98 -55.82 -28.48
C ILE A 41 33.52 -54.46 -28.99
N ALA A 42 34.00 -54.00 -30.16
CA ALA A 42 33.58 -52.76 -30.77
C ALA A 42 32.08 -52.77 -31.11
N LEU A 43 31.52 -53.86 -31.60
CA LEU A 43 30.08 -54.02 -31.82
C LEU A 43 29.27 -53.98 -30.52
N VAL A 44 29.74 -54.63 -29.47
CA VAL A 44 29.10 -54.56 -28.15
C VAL A 44 29.11 -53.12 -27.61
N PHE A 45 30.27 -52.42 -27.71
CA PHE A 45 30.36 -51.03 -27.32
C PHE A 45 29.44 -50.13 -28.18
N ALA A 46 29.34 -50.37 -29.47
CA ALA A 46 28.46 -49.63 -30.36
C ALA A 46 26.98 -49.87 -30.00
N VAL A 47 26.58 -51.10 -29.72
CA VAL A 47 25.21 -51.41 -29.27
C VAL A 47 24.91 -50.77 -27.92
N VAL A 48 25.82 -50.93 -26.94
CA VAL A 48 25.69 -50.27 -25.64
C VAL A 48 25.60 -48.76 -25.78
N PHE A 49 26.44 -48.15 -26.61
CA PHE A 49 26.41 -46.72 -26.91
C PHE A 49 25.06 -46.29 -27.50
N VAL A 50 24.52 -47.04 -28.46
CA VAL A 50 23.20 -46.78 -29.05
C VAL A 50 22.10 -46.87 -28.00
N ILE A 51 22.15 -47.91 -27.16
CA ILE A 51 21.15 -48.08 -26.06
C ILE A 51 21.23 -46.91 -25.10
N VAL A 52 22.43 -46.52 -24.65
CA VAL A 52 22.65 -45.40 -23.76
C VAL A 52 22.21 -44.10 -24.41
N ALA A 53 22.51 -43.89 -25.70
CA ALA A 53 22.07 -42.72 -26.44
C ALA A 53 20.53 -42.64 -26.54
N VAL A 54 19.87 -43.78 -26.86
CA VAL A 54 18.40 -43.80 -26.88
C VAL A 54 17.81 -43.50 -25.51
N ILE A 55 18.34 -44.10 -24.45
CA ILE A 55 17.89 -43.85 -23.08
C ILE A 55 18.10 -42.35 -22.75
N ALA A 56 19.27 -41.81 -23.08
CA ALA A 56 19.58 -40.40 -22.85
C ALA A 56 18.60 -39.46 -23.58
N ILE A 57 18.26 -39.78 -24.84
CA ILE A 57 17.27 -39.03 -25.61
C ILE A 57 15.88 -39.13 -24.96
N GLN A 58 15.45 -40.31 -24.54
CA GLN A 58 14.15 -40.51 -23.88
C GLN A 58 14.07 -39.77 -22.54
N VAL A 59 15.15 -39.86 -21.74
CA VAL A 59 15.21 -39.13 -20.46
C VAL A 59 15.21 -37.62 -20.70
N TRP A 60 15.93 -37.18 -21.73
CA TRP A 60 15.93 -35.79 -22.13
C TRP A 60 14.53 -35.30 -22.54
N ASP A 61 13.88 -36.04 -23.45
CA ASP A 61 12.54 -35.67 -23.93
C ASP A 61 11.51 -35.68 -22.79
N TYR A 62 11.50 -36.73 -21.95
CA TYR A 62 10.65 -36.80 -20.76
C TYR A 62 10.92 -35.63 -19.80
N SER A 63 12.18 -35.30 -19.54
CA SER A 63 12.51 -34.19 -18.63
C SER A 63 12.12 -32.81 -19.14
N ASN A 64 11.75 -32.68 -20.41
CA ASN A 64 11.19 -31.45 -21.01
C ASN A 64 9.67 -31.54 -21.26
N SER A 65 9.04 -32.63 -20.87
CA SER A 65 7.59 -32.78 -21.03
C SER A 65 6.81 -32.05 -19.96
N VAL A 66 5.58 -31.65 -20.29
CA VAL A 66 4.62 -31.11 -19.32
C VAL A 66 4.40 -32.08 -18.16
N ALA A 67 4.26 -33.40 -18.46
CA ALA A 67 4.07 -34.43 -17.46
C ALA A 67 5.21 -34.50 -16.43
N PHE A 68 6.45 -34.27 -16.84
CA PHE A 68 7.57 -34.22 -15.89
C PHE A 68 7.48 -32.98 -14.98
N CYS A 69 7.24 -31.81 -15.56
CA CYS A 69 7.15 -30.57 -14.78
C CYS A 69 5.97 -30.62 -13.82
N ALA A 70 4.78 -30.98 -14.29
CA ALA A 70 3.57 -31.04 -13.51
C ALA A 70 3.64 -32.04 -12.35
N ASN A 71 4.08 -33.29 -12.62
CA ASN A 71 3.97 -34.35 -11.62
C ASN A 71 5.23 -34.56 -10.76
N ALA A 72 6.40 -34.03 -11.19
CA ALA A 72 7.64 -34.26 -10.45
C ALA A 72 8.07 -33.07 -9.59
N CYS A 73 7.68 -31.85 -9.94
CA CYS A 73 8.13 -30.62 -9.27
C CYS A 73 6.99 -29.66 -8.92
N HIS A 74 5.92 -29.65 -9.70
CA HIS A 74 4.82 -28.70 -9.55
C HIS A 74 3.50 -29.35 -9.05
N ASP A 75 3.58 -30.52 -8.46
CA ASP A 75 2.46 -31.21 -7.77
C ASP A 75 2.02 -30.47 -6.49
N VAL A 76 2.85 -29.52 -6.03
CA VAL A 76 2.61 -28.74 -4.81
C VAL A 76 1.70 -27.53 -5.01
N HIS A 77 1.39 -27.17 -6.27
CA HIS A 77 0.47 -26.09 -6.65
C HIS A 77 -0.32 -26.52 -7.89
N PRO A 78 -1.35 -27.37 -7.70
CA PRO A 78 -2.14 -27.93 -8.80
C PRO A 78 -2.94 -26.91 -9.58
N GLU A 79 -3.26 -25.76 -8.98
CA GLU A 79 -3.99 -24.63 -9.60
C GLU A 79 -3.30 -24.10 -10.85
N GLU A 80 -2.00 -23.90 -10.80
CA GLU A 80 -1.21 -23.44 -11.95
C GLU A 80 -1.22 -24.45 -13.10
N ILE A 81 -1.23 -25.73 -12.78
CA ILE A 81 -1.32 -26.81 -13.78
C ILE A 81 -2.70 -26.89 -14.38
N ALA A 82 -3.75 -26.72 -13.57
CA ALA A 82 -5.13 -26.68 -14.05
C ALA A 82 -5.33 -25.46 -14.98
N ALA A 83 -4.90 -24.29 -14.55
CA ALA A 83 -4.94 -23.06 -15.35
C ALA A 83 -4.16 -23.22 -16.67
N PHE A 84 -2.99 -23.89 -16.65
CA PHE A 84 -2.25 -24.18 -17.88
C PHE A 84 -3.03 -25.05 -18.86
N GLN A 85 -3.75 -26.05 -18.38
CA GLN A 85 -4.54 -26.94 -19.24
C GLN A 85 -5.70 -26.23 -19.95
N ASP A 86 -6.23 -25.18 -19.31
CA ASP A 86 -7.28 -24.32 -19.84
C ASP A 86 -6.75 -23.19 -20.76
N SER A 87 -5.44 -23.03 -20.81
CA SER A 87 -4.82 -21.95 -21.60
C SER A 87 -4.73 -22.26 -23.10
N TYR A 88 -4.67 -21.23 -23.92
CA TYR A 88 -4.33 -21.35 -25.35
C TYR A 88 -2.97 -21.99 -25.60
N HIS A 89 -2.11 -22.06 -24.57
CA HIS A 89 -0.77 -22.65 -24.61
C HIS A 89 -0.70 -24.06 -24.02
N ALA A 90 -1.81 -24.72 -23.73
CA ALA A 90 -1.88 -26.07 -23.15
C ALA A 90 -1.04 -27.13 -23.89
N ASN A 91 -0.76 -26.93 -25.18
CA ASN A 91 0.06 -27.81 -26.01
C ASN A 91 1.52 -27.33 -26.14
N VAL A 92 1.90 -26.21 -25.50
CA VAL A 92 3.28 -25.70 -25.48
C VAL A 92 4.01 -26.30 -24.26
N ARG A 93 5.27 -26.70 -24.45
CA ARG A 93 6.06 -27.25 -23.33
C ARG A 93 6.38 -26.11 -22.32
N CYS A 94 6.25 -26.37 -21.04
CA CYS A 94 6.62 -25.42 -19.99
C CYS A 94 8.01 -24.85 -20.17
N THR A 95 8.96 -25.67 -20.66
CA THR A 95 10.35 -25.26 -20.92
C THR A 95 10.50 -24.22 -22.03
N GLU A 96 9.54 -24.11 -22.96
CA GLU A 96 9.62 -23.09 -24.03
C GLU A 96 9.45 -21.67 -23.48
N CYS A 97 8.61 -21.50 -22.45
CA CYS A 97 8.35 -20.22 -21.80
C CYS A 97 9.31 -19.97 -20.61
N HIS A 98 9.39 -20.94 -19.67
CA HIS A 98 10.14 -20.75 -18.43
C HIS A 98 11.66 -20.89 -18.59
N MET A 99 12.12 -21.66 -19.54
CA MET A 99 13.57 -21.87 -19.79
C MET A 99 14.04 -21.23 -21.08
N GLY A 100 13.14 -20.97 -22.03
CA GLY A 100 13.44 -20.48 -23.35
C GLY A 100 14.18 -21.51 -24.22
N ARG A 101 14.39 -21.21 -25.48
CA ARG A 101 15.14 -22.07 -26.41
C ARG A 101 16.65 -21.84 -26.29
N VAL A 102 17.20 -22.22 -25.17
CA VAL A 102 18.64 -22.18 -24.92
C VAL A 102 19.31 -23.45 -25.38
N GLY A 103 20.62 -23.39 -25.66
CA GLY A 103 21.42 -24.59 -26.05
C GLY A 103 21.37 -25.67 -24.97
N THR A 104 21.52 -26.95 -25.38
CA THR A 104 21.38 -28.13 -24.51
C THR A 104 22.16 -28.03 -23.20
N LEU A 105 23.39 -27.50 -23.23
CA LEU A 105 24.22 -27.33 -22.05
C LEU A 105 23.61 -26.32 -21.07
N ASN A 106 23.16 -25.19 -21.58
CA ASN A 106 22.53 -24.16 -20.77
C ASN A 106 21.19 -24.65 -20.18
N ASN A 107 20.42 -25.43 -20.94
CA ASN A 107 19.18 -26.07 -20.42
C ASN A 107 19.50 -27.01 -19.25
N ILE A 108 20.57 -27.83 -19.36
CA ILE A 108 20.99 -28.70 -18.25
C ILE A 108 21.39 -27.86 -17.02
N LEU A 109 22.14 -26.78 -17.22
CA LEU A 109 22.58 -25.89 -16.13
C LEU A 109 21.39 -25.19 -15.47
N LEU A 110 20.41 -24.70 -16.24
CA LEU A 110 19.18 -24.10 -15.75
C LEU A 110 18.36 -25.10 -14.93
N LYS A 111 18.15 -26.32 -15.45
CA LYS A 111 17.49 -27.38 -14.67
C LYS A 111 18.24 -27.71 -13.38
N ALA A 112 19.57 -27.78 -13.44
CA ALA A 112 20.38 -28.01 -12.26
C ALA A 112 20.24 -26.88 -11.21
N SER A 113 20.08 -25.62 -11.65
CA SER A 113 19.87 -24.51 -10.73
C SER A 113 18.52 -24.57 -10.01
N HIS A 114 17.49 -25.14 -10.63
CA HIS A 114 16.17 -25.30 -10.00
C HIS A 114 16.18 -26.33 -8.86
N PHE A 115 17.15 -27.25 -8.81
CA PHE A 115 17.28 -28.16 -7.67
C PHE A 115 17.56 -27.45 -6.34
N ARG A 116 17.94 -26.18 -6.35
CA ARG A 116 18.08 -25.37 -5.13
C ARG A 116 16.75 -25.21 -4.38
N HIS A 117 15.62 -25.25 -5.09
CA HIS A 117 14.27 -25.12 -4.53
C HIS A 117 13.72 -26.45 -3.95
N LEU A 118 14.41 -27.56 -4.21
CA LEU A 118 13.98 -28.87 -3.70
C LEU A 118 13.84 -28.92 -2.14
N PRO A 119 14.77 -28.31 -1.37
CA PRO A 119 14.57 -28.22 0.08
C PRO A 119 13.32 -27.42 0.47
N GLU A 120 13.02 -26.32 -0.23
CA GLU A 120 11.85 -25.48 0.03
C GLU A 120 10.56 -26.29 -0.17
N VAL A 121 10.49 -27.08 -1.23
CA VAL A 121 9.37 -28.00 -1.51
C VAL A 121 9.29 -29.14 -0.47
N ILE A 122 10.40 -29.80 -0.13
CA ILE A 122 10.41 -30.93 0.80
C ILE A 122 9.99 -30.50 2.23
N PHE A 123 10.37 -29.28 2.64
CA PHE A 123 10.10 -28.76 3.97
C PHE A 123 8.89 -27.83 4.02
N ASP A 124 8.15 -27.72 2.92
CA ASP A 124 6.97 -26.85 2.81
C ASP A 124 7.28 -25.40 3.24
N ALA A 125 8.40 -24.87 2.73
CA ALA A 125 8.98 -23.57 3.11
C ALA A 125 9.02 -22.56 1.94
N TYR A 126 8.26 -22.81 0.87
CA TYR A 126 8.13 -21.88 -0.26
C TYR A 126 7.07 -20.80 0.02
N GLU A 127 7.23 -19.65 -0.63
CA GLU A 127 6.25 -18.55 -0.56
C GLU A 127 4.98 -18.90 -1.32
N ARG A 128 3.86 -18.45 -0.81
CA ARG A 128 2.52 -18.66 -1.36
C ARG A 128 1.85 -17.33 -1.70
N PRO A 129 1.18 -17.23 -2.87
CA PRO A 129 1.15 -18.21 -3.96
C PRO A 129 2.54 -18.41 -4.60
N LEU A 130 2.76 -19.58 -5.22
CA LEU A 130 4.03 -19.85 -5.90
C LEU A 130 4.05 -19.16 -7.26
N GLU A 131 4.78 -18.07 -7.38
CA GLU A 131 4.93 -17.31 -8.60
C GLU A 131 6.32 -17.39 -9.22
N SER A 132 6.37 -17.30 -10.55
CA SER A 132 7.64 -17.17 -11.25
C SER A 132 8.12 -15.71 -11.22
N LYS A 133 9.03 -15.40 -10.28
CA LYS A 133 9.59 -14.05 -10.13
C LYS A 133 10.43 -13.57 -11.33
N THR A 134 10.92 -14.50 -12.17
CA THR A 134 11.76 -14.17 -13.32
C THR A 134 11.41 -15.03 -14.52
N MET A 135 10.75 -14.43 -15.48
CA MET A 135 10.54 -15.05 -16.79
C MET A 135 11.76 -14.83 -17.71
N ARG A 136 11.91 -15.72 -18.71
CA ARG A 136 12.91 -15.49 -19.77
C ARG A 136 12.45 -14.31 -20.63
N PRO A 137 13.41 -13.48 -21.12
CA PRO A 137 13.08 -12.40 -22.04
C PRO A 137 12.24 -12.89 -23.22
N ALA A 138 11.33 -12.06 -23.70
CA ALA A 138 10.38 -12.43 -24.76
C ALA A 138 11.06 -12.92 -26.04
N ASN A 139 12.23 -12.37 -26.40
CA ASN A 139 13.00 -12.79 -27.56
C ASN A 139 13.60 -14.21 -27.44
N GLU A 140 13.68 -14.76 -26.25
CA GLU A 140 14.15 -16.14 -26.01
C GLU A 140 12.98 -17.12 -25.80
N SER A 141 11.78 -16.64 -25.70
CA SER A 141 10.56 -17.41 -25.40
C SER A 141 9.42 -17.10 -26.41
N CYS A 142 8.69 -16.03 -26.20
CA CYS A 142 7.48 -15.69 -26.95
C CYS A 142 7.73 -15.43 -28.45
N GLU A 143 8.75 -14.66 -28.78
CA GLU A 143 9.06 -14.24 -30.15
C GLU A 143 9.55 -15.40 -31.05
N LEU A 144 9.79 -16.56 -30.47
CA LEU A 144 10.12 -17.76 -31.26
C LEU A 144 8.91 -18.35 -31.97
N CYS A 145 7.71 -18.03 -31.51
CA CYS A 145 6.45 -18.41 -32.12
C CYS A 145 5.62 -17.20 -32.54
N HIS A 146 5.67 -16.12 -31.77
CA HIS A 146 5.02 -14.86 -32.05
C HIS A 146 6.03 -13.89 -32.64
N PHE A 147 5.79 -13.41 -33.85
CA PHE A 147 6.71 -12.54 -34.57
C PHE A 147 6.19 -11.10 -34.57
N PRO A 148 6.68 -10.22 -33.66
CA PRO A 148 6.14 -8.88 -33.49
C PRO A 148 6.05 -8.06 -34.79
N PRO A 149 7.01 -8.10 -35.72
CA PRO A 149 6.91 -7.39 -36.99
C PRO A 149 5.73 -7.83 -37.88
N ALA A 150 5.11 -8.98 -37.59
CA ALA A 150 3.92 -9.43 -38.27
C ALA A 150 2.60 -8.97 -37.60
N PHE A 151 2.70 -8.40 -36.40
CA PHE A 151 1.53 -7.84 -35.71
C PHE A 151 1.20 -6.48 -36.34
N HIS A 152 0.17 -6.44 -37.11
CA HIS A 152 -0.32 -5.22 -37.73
C HIS A 152 -1.84 -5.32 -37.94
N GLY A 153 -2.48 -4.18 -37.86
CA GLY A 153 -3.92 -4.08 -37.95
C GLY A 153 -4.61 -4.19 -36.60
N ASP A 154 -5.87 -3.90 -36.62
CA ASP A 154 -6.71 -3.85 -35.44
C ASP A 154 -7.57 -5.11 -35.36
N THR A 155 -8.03 -5.43 -34.15
CA THR A 155 -8.81 -6.66 -33.93
C THR A 155 -10.14 -6.31 -33.32
N VAL A 156 -11.24 -6.69 -34.00
CA VAL A 156 -12.58 -6.57 -33.38
C VAL A 156 -12.73 -7.60 -32.28
N ARG A 157 -13.20 -7.14 -31.13
CA ARG A 157 -13.63 -8.00 -30.02
C ARG A 157 -15.12 -7.84 -29.83
N GLN A 158 -15.77 -8.95 -29.60
CA GLN A 158 -17.13 -9.05 -29.08
C GLN A 158 -16.98 -9.66 -27.66
N ILE A 159 -17.63 -9.02 -26.72
CA ILE A 159 -17.67 -9.45 -25.31
C ILE A 159 -19.14 -9.56 -24.96
N THR A 160 -19.63 -10.77 -24.75
CA THR A 160 -21.00 -11.01 -24.31
C THR A 160 -21.06 -10.96 -22.79
N ARG A 161 -21.97 -10.16 -22.26
CA ARG A 161 -22.24 -10.00 -20.84
C ARG A 161 -23.72 -10.22 -20.57
N PHE A 162 -24.02 -10.65 -19.36
CA PHE A 162 -25.39 -10.83 -18.90
C PHE A 162 -25.66 -9.93 -17.69
N ALA A 163 -26.83 -9.36 -17.59
CA ALA A 163 -27.24 -8.60 -16.41
C ALA A 163 -27.62 -9.53 -15.26
N GLU A 164 -27.56 -9.00 -14.04
CA GLU A 164 -27.99 -9.71 -12.82
C GLU A 164 -29.49 -9.55 -12.56
N ASP A 165 -30.28 -9.43 -13.63
CA ASP A 165 -31.74 -9.30 -13.61
C ASP A 165 -32.45 -10.65 -13.75
N GLU A 166 -33.80 -10.63 -13.65
CA GLU A 166 -34.63 -11.86 -13.72
C GLU A 166 -34.48 -12.58 -15.06
N GLU A 167 -34.32 -11.81 -16.13
CA GLU A 167 -34.24 -12.29 -17.49
C GLU A 167 -32.83 -12.65 -17.93
N ASN A 168 -31.81 -12.31 -17.09
CA ASN A 168 -30.39 -12.41 -17.45
C ASN A 168 -30.13 -11.72 -18.80
N THR A 169 -30.48 -10.44 -18.88
CA THR A 169 -30.46 -9.68 -20.13
C THR A 169 -29.08 -9.71 -20.78
N GLU A 170 -29.02 -10.23 -22.00
CA GLU A 170 -27.77 -10.36 -22.75
C GLU A 170 -27.43 -9.04 -23.45
N THR A 171 -26.17 -8.65 -23.35
CA THR A 171 -25.61 -7.48 -24.02
C THR A 171 -24.27 -7.84 -24.64
N ASP A 172 -24.15 -7.55 -25.93
CA ASP A 172 -22.90 -7.67 -26.66
C ASP A 172 -22.18 -6.33 -26.75
N THR A 173 -20.95 -6.31 -26.25
CA THR A 173 -20.06 -5.15 -26.39
C THR A 173 -19.08 -5.38 -27.51
N PHE A 174 -19.13 -4.52 -28.52
CA PHE A 174 -18.19 -4.53 -29.65
C PHE A 174 -17.16 -3.43 -29.46
N LEU A 175 -15.90 -3.78 -29.61
CA LEU A 175 -14.79 -2.81 -29.59
C LEU A 175 -13.71 -3.21 -30.60
N LEU A 176 -13.04 -2.21 -31.15
CA LEU A 176 -11.89 -2.40 -32.01
C LEU A 176 -10.62 -2.19 -31.19
N LEU A 177 -9.93 -3.28 -30.87
CA LEU A 177 -8.62 -3.20 -30.23
C LEU A 177 -7.59 -2.69 -31.26
N LYS A 178 -6.96 -1.58 -30.96
CA LYS A 178 -5.87 -1.02 -31.74
C LYS A 178 -4.57 -1.75 -31.40
N THR A 179 -4.47 -2.99 -31.83
CA THR A 179 -3.32 -3.83 -31.50
C THR A 179 -2.03 -3.27 -32.08
N GLY A 180 -2.07 -2.75 -33.29
CA GLY A 180 -0.95 -2.06 -33.91
C GLY A 180 0.33 -2.90 -33.93
N ALA A 181 1.47 -2.28 -33.91
CA ALA A 181 2.84 -2.75 -34.02
C ALA A 181 3.39 -2.64 -35.47
N GLY A 182 4.20 -3.57 -35.91
CA GLY A 182 4.92 -3.52 -37.17
C GLY A 182 6.28 -2.82 -37.04
N THR A 183 6.87 -2.44 -38.17
CA THR A 183 8.14 -1.75 -38.19
C THR A 183 7.99 -0.26 -38.42
N ARG A 184 8.94 0.55 -37.94
CA ARG A 184 8.96 1.99 -38.21
C ARG A 184 8.96 2.35 -39.69
N GLU A 185 9.66 1.53 -40.51
CA GLU A 185 9.71 1.71 -41.95
C GLU A 185 8.34 1.48 -42.60
N GLN A 186 7.48 0.70 -41.99
CA GLN A 186 6.09 0.47 -42.44
C GLN A 186 5.12 1.51 -41.91
N GLY A 187 5.57 2.46 -41.08
CA GLY A 187 4.72 3.45 -40.44
C GLY A 187 3.81 2.94 -39.34
N LEU A 188 4.13 1.77 -38.80
CA LEU A 188 3.25 1.03 -37.88
C LEU A 188 3.68 1.12 -36.39
N GLY A 189 4.26 2.17 -35.94
CA GLY A 189 4.60 2.36 -34.51
C GLY A 189 3.44 2.95 -33.70
N TYR A 190 2.24 2.36 -33.76
CA TYR A 190 1.06 2.83 -33.02
C TYR A 190 0.31 1.67 -32.35
N GLY A 191 -0.70 2.01 -31.55
CA GLY A 191 -1.54 1.05 -30.86
C GLY A 191 -0.86 0.40 -29.63
N ILE A 192 -1.49 -0.63 -29.09
CA ILE A 192 -1.07 -1.28 -27.84
C ILE A 192 0.37 -1.80 -27.93
N HIS A 193 0.75 -2.38 -29.05
CA HIS A 193 2.11 -2.92 -29.26
C HIS A 193 3.16 -1.86 -29.65
N TRP A 194 2.85 -0.58 -29.53
CA TRP A 194 3.82 0.50 -29.65
C TRP A 194 5.03 0.29 -28.70
N HIS A 195 4.77 -0.23 -27.49
CA HIS A 195 5.78 -0.51 -26.46
C HIS A 195 6.83 -1.53 -26.88
N ILE A 196 6.51 -2.45 -27.80
CA ILE A 196 7.46 -3.42 -28.34
C ILE A 196 8.38 -2.78 -29.38
N THR A 197 7.82 -1.87 -30.19
CA THR A 197 8.59 -1.17 -31.22
C THR A 197 9.46 -0.04 -30.62
N ASN A 198 9.03 0.53 -29.52
CA ASN A 198 9.68 1.64 -28.83
C ASN A 198 9.98 1.19 -27.40
N PRO A 199 11.27 0.95 -27.07
CA PRO A 199 11.64 0.46 -25.76
C PRO A 199 11.16 1.39 -24.64
N VAL A 200 10.50 0.81 -23.66
CA VAL A 200 10.04 1.47 -22.44
C VAL A 200 10.78 0.84 -21.26
N GLU A 201 11.39 1.66 -20.45
CA GLU A 201 11.99 1.25 -19.19
C GLU A 201 11.13 1.76 -18.04
N TYR A 202 11.05 0.98 -16.97
CA TYR A 202 10.26 1.33 -15.80
C TYR A 202 10.90 0.86 -14.49
N ILE A 203 10.47 1.47 -13.39
CA ILE A 203 10.79 1.07 -12.02
C ILE A 203 9.48 0.71 -11.34
N ALA A 204 9.36 -0.53 -10.89
CA ALA A 204 8.28 -0.99 -10.02
C ALA A 204 8.81 -1.11 -8.59
N THR A 205 8.03 -0.71 -7.60
CA THR A 205 8.39 -0.74 -6.19
C THR A 205 7.87 -1.99 -5.48
N ASP A 206 6.94 -2.69 -6.08
CA ASP A 206 6.39 -3.96 -5.61
C ASP A 206 6.85 -5.16 -6.47
N GLU A 207 6.66 -6.36 -5.94
CA GLU A 207 7.06 -7.61 -6.58
C GLU A 207 6.16 -7.97 -7.77
N HIS A 208 4.86 -7.68 -7.67
CA HIS A 208 3.87 -7.94 -8.72
C HIS A 208 3.91 -6.93 -9.86
N LYS A 209 4.69 -5.83 -9.71
CA LYS A 209 4.81 -4.74 -10.69
C LYS A 209 3.48 -3.99 -10.90
N GLU A 210 2.67 -3.90 -9.87
CA GLU A 210 1.44 -3.12 -9.86
C GLU A 210 1.72 -1.65 -9.62
N ASP A 211 2.67 -1.36 -8.72
CA ASP A 211 3.11 -0.03 -8.36
C ASP A 211 4.33 0.38 -9.17
N ILE A 212 4.09 0.95 -10.34
CA ILE A 212 5.13 1.52 -11.20
C ILE A 212 5.25 3.00 -10.87
N ARG A 213 6.45 3.45 -10.46
CA ARG A 213 6.69 4.83 -10.02
C ARG A 213 7.39 5.70 -11.04
N TRP A 214 8.13 5.11 -11.94
CA TRP A 214 8.90 5.82 -12.94
C TRP A 214 8.92 5.07 -14.25
N VAL A 215 8.79 5.83 -15.33
CA VAL A 215 8.79 5.30 -16.70
C VAL A 215 9.69 6.16 -17.58
N ARG A 216 10.46 5.55 -18.47
CA ARG A 216 11.27 6.22 -19.49
C ARG A 216 11.07 5.60 -20.84
N THR A 217 10.90 6.43 -21.86
CA THR A 217 10.83 5.97 -23.24
C THR A 217 11.59 6.89 -24.18
N THR A 218 12.01 6.33 -25.33
CA THR A 218 12.57 7.11 -26.41
C THR A 218 11.54 7.23 -27.51
N LEU A 219 11.10 8.45 -27.76
CA LEU A 219 10.12 8.76 -28.80
C LEU A 219 10.70 8.53 -30.21
N PRO A 220 9.84 8.42 -31.25
CA PRO A 220 10.28 8.23 -32.62
C PRO A 220 11.21 9.29 -33.18
N ASP A 221 11.16 10.52 -32.63
CA ASP A 221 12.05 11.64 -32.98
C ASP A 221 13.42 11.56 -32.29
N GLY A 222 13.63 10.59 -31.43
CA GLY A 222 14.88 10.35 -30.71
C GLY A 222 14.97 11.06 -29.35
N ARG A 223 13.95 11.83 -28.95
CA ARG A 223 13.90 12.41 -27.60
C ARG A 223 13.60 11.31 -26.57
N THR A 224 14.29 11.35 -25.46
CA THR A 224 13.98 10.54 -24.29
C THR A 224 13.10 11.37 -23.36
N VAL A 225 11.99 10.80 -22.94
CA VAL A 225 11.07 11.40 -21.97
C VAL A 225 10.99 10.49 -20.75
N GLU A 226 11.04 11.09 -19.59
CA GLU A 226 10.90 10.43 -18.30
C GLU A 226 9.61 10.93 -17.64
N TYR A 227 8.89 10.02 -17.01
CA TYR A 227 7.66 10.28 -16.28
C TYR A 227 7.82 9.75 -14.87
N ASN A 228 7.35 10.53 -13.89
CA ASN A 228 7.37 10.14 -12.48
C ASN A 228 5.95 10.20 -11.92
N ASP A 229 5.63 9.33 -10.98
CA ASP A 229 4.33 9.35 -10.30
C ASP A 229 4.21 10.64 -9.48
N ALA A 230 3.21 11.46 -9.77
CA ALA A 230 3.00 12.74 -9.08
C ALA A 230 2.51 12.55 -7.63
N GLY A 231 1.85 11.42 -7.34
CA GLY A 231 1.35 11.10 -5.99
C GLY A 231 2.47 10.66 -5.04
N ASP A 232 3.47 9.93 -5.56
CA ASP A 232 4.63 9.47 -4.77
C ASP A 232 5.89 9.38 -5.64
N PRO A 233 6.49 10.55 -5.97
CA PRO A 233 7.57 10.62 -6.92
C PRO A 233 8.88 10.06 -6.37
N LEU A 234 9.60 9.29 -7.19
CA LEU A 234 10.96 8.88 -6.88
C LEU A 234 11.93 10.06 -7.05
N SER A 235 12.84 10.20 -6.10
CA SER A 235 13.95 11.15 -6.20
C SER A 235 14.97 10.71 -7.27
N PRO A 236 15.79 11.64 -7.82
CA PRO A 236 16.82 11.28 -8.79
C PRO A 236 17.82 10.24 -8.27
N GLU A 237 18.13 10.24 -6.98
CA GLU A 237 19.03 9.29 -6.34
C GLU A 237 18.40 7.89 -6.27
N GLU A 238 17.10 7.80 -5.98
CA GLU A 238 16.35 6.55 -5.99
C GLU A 238 16.23 5.99 -7.41
N ILE A 239 15.94 6.82 -8.40
CA ILE A 239 15.90 6.43 -9.81
C ILE A 239 17.27 5.91 -10.29
N GLU A 240 18.38 6.52 -9.86
CA GLU A 240 19.71 6.06 -10.21
C GLU A 240 20.03 4.69 -9.58
N ALA A 241 19.64 4.51 -8.32
CA ALA A 241 19.92 3.31 -7.52
C ALA A 241 19.02 2.12 -7.88
N ALA A 242 17.82 2.36 -8.37
CA ALA A 242 16.82 1.33 -8.64
C ALA A 242 17.17 0.49 -9.88
N GLU A 243 16.74 -0.77 -9.88
CA GLU A 243 16.78 -1.64 -11.04
C GLU A 243 15.75 -1.18 -12.07
N LYS A 244 16.23 -0.79 -13.25
CA LYS A 244 15.37 -0.44 -14.38
C LYS A 244 15.05 -1.68 -15.19
N LYS A 245 13.77 -1.97 -15.36
CA LYS A 245 13.29 -3.08 -16.18
C LYS A 245 12.89 -2.55 -17.56
N THR A 246 13.20 -3.31 -18.61
CA THR A 246 12.69 -3.00 -19.95
C THR A 246 11.40 -3.79 -20.15
N MET A 247 10.35 -3.09 -20.54
CA MET A 247 9.04 -3.68 -20.80
C MET A 247 9.13 -4.69 -21.94
N ASP A 248 8.52 -5.84 -21.73
CA ASP A 248 8.37 -6.87 -22.75
C ASP A 248 6.95 -7.51 -22.73
N CYS A 249 6.76 -8.58 -23.52
CA CYS A 249 5.46 -9.22 -23.68
C CYS A 249 4.83 -9.66 -22.35
N VAL A 250 5.65 -10.13 -21.39
CA VAL A 250 5.14 -10.67 -20.12
C VAL A 250 4.74 -9.59 -19.12
N ASP A 251 5.08 -8.34 -19.37
CA ASP A 251 4.63 -7.24 -18.51
C ASP A 251 3.15 -6.88 -18.72
N CYS A 252 2.59 -7.29 -19.86
CA CYS A 252 1.16 -7.16 -20.19
C CYS A 252 0.47 -8.53 -20.29
N HIS A 253 1.14 -9.51 -20.91
CA HIS A 253 0.62 -10.86 -21.14
C HIS A 253 1.15 -11.85 -20.08
N ASN A 254 1.05 -11.49 -18.81
CA ASN A 254 1.62 -12.25 -17.69
C ASN A 254 0.90 -13.57 -17.39
N ARG A 255 -0.39 -13.71 -17.75
CA ARG A 255 -1.22 -14.89 -17.48
C ARG A 255 -1.58 -15.73 -18.69
N MET A 256 -0.91 -15.55 -19.83
CA MET A 256 -1.24 -16.26 -21.07
C MET A 256 -1.08 -17.78 -21.02
N GLY A 257 -0.21 -18.27 -20.15
CA GLY A 257 -0.01 -19.70 -19.91
C GLY A 257 -0.81 -20.24 -18.72
N HIS A 258 -1.22 -19.38 -17.83
CA HIS A 258 -1.92 -19.72 -16.58
C HIS A 258 -3.02 -18.66 -16.34
N PRO A 259 -4.17 -18.73 -17.06
CA PRO A 259 -5.27 -17.80 -16.88
C PRO A 259 -6.03 -18.10 -15.59
N PHE A 260 -6.27 -17.05 -14.81
CA PHE A 260 -7.14 -17.06 -13.63
C PHE A 260 -8.26 -16.03 -13.85
N PRO A 261 -9.33 -16.40 -14.59
CA PRO A 261 -10.41 -15.48 -14.90
C PRO A 261 -11.23 -15.13 -13.66
N SER A 262 -11.81 -13.93 -13.67
CA SER A 262 -12.71 -13.49 -12.61
C SER A 262 -14.00 -14.33 -12.55
N PRO A 263 -14.71 -14.33 -11.41
CA PRO A 263 -16.02 -14.97 -11.30
C PRO A 263 -16.99 -14.50 -12.39
N GLU A 264 -16.99 -13.19 -12.67
CA GLU A 264 -17.87 -12.60 -13.70
C GLU A 264 -17.54 -13.13 -15.10
N ASP A 265 -16.27 -13.15 -15.50
CA ASP A 265 -15.84 -13.70 -16.79
C ASP A 265 -16.19 -15.19 -16.94
N LEU A 266 -16.12 -15.95 -15.85
CA LEU A 266 -16.46 -17.37 -15.86
C LEU A 266 -17.96 -17.59 -16.01
N VAL A 267 -18.77 -16.82 -15.31
CA VAL A 267 -20.23 -16.95 -15.36
C VAL A 267 -20.75 -16.50 -16.71
N ASP A 268 -20.35 -15.31 -17.19
CA ASP A 268 -20.75 -14.81 -18.50
C ASP A 268 -20.31 -15.76 -19.63
N GLY A 269 -19.08 -16.28 -19.55
CA GLY A 269 -18.61 -17.29 -20.49
C GLY A 269 -19.45 -18.56 -20.48
N ALA A 270 -19.81 -19.07 -19.31
CA ALA A 270 -20.66 -20.26 -19.18
C ALA A 270 -22.08 -20.02 -19.70
N MET A 271 -22.65 -18.85 -19.52
CA MET A 271 -23.94 -18.45 -20.05
C MET A 271 -23.88 -18.33 -21.57
N ALA A 272 -22.88 -17.66 -22.12
CA ALA A 272 -22.68 -17.51 -23.59
C ALA A 272 -22.46 -18.88 -24.28
N GLU A 273 -21.85 -19.84 -23.58
CA GLU A 273 -21.68 -21.22 -24.09
C GLU A 273 -22.90 -22.10 -23.83
N GLY A 274 -23.94 -21.62 -23.16
CA GLY A 274 -25.15 -22.35 -22.80
C GLY A 274 -24.92 -23.44 -21.73
N LEU A 275 -23.84 -23.35 -20.95
CA LEU A 275 -23.55 -24.21 -19.81
C LEU A 275 -24.34 -23.81 -18.57
N LEU A 276 -24.67 -22.52 -18.45
CA LEU A 276 -25.63 -21.99 -17.49
C LEU A 276 -26.83 -21.46 -18.24
N SER A 277 -28.02 -22.01 -17.96
CA SER A 277 -29.24 -21.66 -18.66
C SER A 277 -29.68 -20.25 -18.30
N THR A 278 -29.86 -19.38 -19.32
CA THR A 278 -30.46 -18.05 -19.20
C THR A 278 -31.96 -18.07 -18.88
N ASP A 279 -32.61 -19.21 -19.04
CA ASP A 279 -34.02 -19.41 -18.68
C ASP A 279 -34.23 -19.59 -17.15
N LEU A 280 -33.16 -19.70 -16.38
CA LEU A 280 -33.22 -19.69 -14.91
C LEU A 280 -33.25 -18.23 -14.43
N PRO A 281 -34.29 -17.78 -13.69
CA PRO A 281 -34.34 -16.42 -13.20
C PRO A 281 -33.11 -16.06 -12.37
N TYR A 282 -32.53 -14.89 -12.59
CA TYR A 282 -31.35 -14.39 -11.88
C TYR A 282 -30.15 -15.35 -11.89
N ALA A 283 -30.00 -16.17 -12.93
CA ALA A 283 -28.95 -17.20 -12.98
C ALA A 283 -27.53 -16.63 -12.79
N LYS A 284 -27.25 -15.49 -13.41
CA LYS A 284 -25.96 -14.80 -13.20
C LYS A 284 -25.79 -14.38 -11.75
N LYS A 285 -26.79 -13.70 -11.19
CA LYS A 285 -26.75 -13.20 -9.82
C LYS A 285 -26.52 -14.31 -8.79
N GLU A 286 -27.32 -15.36 -8.86
CA GLU A 286 -27.22 -16.50 -7.92
C GLU A 286 -25.86 -17.18 -8.01
N MET A 287 -25.31 -17.31 -9.21
CA MET A 287 -23.98 -17.88 -9.42
C MET A 287 -22.88 -16.96 -8.88
N LEU A 288 -22.97 -15.65 -9.13
CA LEU A 288 -22.00 -14.67 -8.61
C LEU A 288 -22.07 -14.57 -7.09
N ASP A 289 -23.25 -14.53 -6.48
CA ASP A 289 -23.44 -14.50 -5.04
C ASP A 289 -22.75 -15.72 -4.36
N LEU A 290 -22.81 -16.90 -5.00
CA LEU A 290 -22.07 -18.07 -4.57
C LEU A 290 -20.55 -17.88 -4.75
N LEU A 291 -20.11 -17.49 -5.94
CA LEU A 291 -18.68 -17.50 -6.32
C LEU A 291 -17.89 -16.37 -5.67
N THR A 292 -18.53 -15.26 -5.27
CA THR A 292 -17.93 -14.13 -4.57
C THR A 292 -18.12 -14.19 -3.05
N GLY A 293 -18.70 -15.29 -2.54
CA GLY A 293 -18.88 -15.54 -1.12
C GLY A 293 -17.53 -15.60 -0.38
N SER A 294 -17.52 -15.16 0.87
CA SER A 294 -16.31 -15.24 1.70
C SER A 294 -16.20 -16.62 2.33
N TYR A 295 -15.31 -17.46 1.84
CA TYR A 295 -15.08 -18.83 2.32
C TYR A 295 -13.66 -18.97 2.87
N ALA A 296 -13.52 -19.68 3.99
CA ALA A 296 -12.21 -19.93 4.59
C ALA A 296 -11.42 -21.05 3.87
N SER A 297 -12.07 -21.84 3.02
CA SER A 297 -11.44 -22.92 2.25
C SER A 297 -12.30 -23.33 1.06
N GLN A 298 -11.69 -24.00 0.10
CA GLN A 298 -12.39 -24.62 -1.04
C GLN A 298 -13.49 -25.60 -0.57
N GLU A 299 -13.24 -26.37 0.52
CA GLU A 299 -14.23 -27.30 1.06
C GLU A 299 -15.50 -26.57 1.52
N GLU A 300 -15.34 -25.39 2.15
CA GLU A 300 -16.48 -24.56 2.57
C GLU A 300 -17.24 -24.00 1.36
N ALA A 301 -16.53 -23.50 0.35
CA ALA A 301 -17.13 -23.01 -0.89
C ALA A 301 -17.89 -24.14 -1.63
N LEU A 302 -17.30 -25.33 -1.73
CA LEU A 302 -17.98 -26.50 -2.32
C LEU A 302 -19.23 -26.93 -1.53
N ALA A 303 -19.19 -26.82 -0.19
CA ALA A 303 -20.36 -27.12 0.63
C ALA A 303 -21.51 -26.12 0.39
N ALA A 304 -21.20 -24.89 0.01
CA ALA A 304 -22.20 -23.87 -0.31
C ALA A 304 -22.92 -24.08 -1.65
N VAL A 305 -22.37 -24.90 -2.55
CA VAL A 305 -22.96 -25.15 -3.89
C VAL A 305 -24.40 -25.66 -3.79
N SER A 306 -24.76 -26.41 -2.75
CA SER A 306 -26.14 -26.89 -2.55
C SER A 306 -27.14 -25.72 -2.39
N ALA A 307 -26.69 -24.55 -1.96
CA ALA A 307 -27.53 -23.38 -1.77
C ALA A 307 -28.19 -22.89 -3.08
N VAL A 308 -27.53 -23.10 -4.23
CA VAL A 308 -28.09 -22.74 -5.54
C VAL A 308 -29.43 -23.44 -5.80
N ALA A 309 -29.48 -24.77 -5.60
CA ALA A 309 -30.76 -25.49 -5.79
C ALA A 309 -31.78 -25.18 -4.68
N GLU A 310 -31.32 -24.95 -3.46
CA GLU A 310 -32.20 -24.56 -2.35
C GLU A 310 -32.84 -23.20 -2.59
N ALA A 311 -32.10 -22.23 -3.16
CA ALA A 311 -32.60 -20.93 -3.55
C ALA A 311 -33.70 -21.05 -4.60
N TYR A 312 -33.48 -21.79 -5.69
CA TYR A 312 -34.51 -21.99 -6.70
C TYR A 312 -35.75 -22.72 -6.18
N GLN A 313 -35.58 -23.70 -5.26
CA GLN A 313 -36.72 -24.38 -4.64
C GLN A 313 -37.53 -23.46 -3.72
N ALA A 314 -36.87 -22.52 -3.04
CA ALA A 314 -37.50 -21.60 -2.10
C ALA A 314 -38.16 -20.43 -2.81
N GLU A 315 -37.48 -19.82 -3.78
CA GLU A 315 -37.90 -18.56 -4.40
C GLU A 315 -38.65 -18.77 -5.71
N TYR A 316 -38.31 -19.81 -6.50
CA TYR A 316 -38.88 -20.12 -7.80
C TYR A 316 -39.38 -21.58 -7.92
N PRO A 317 -40.30 -22.02 -7.03
CA PRO A 317 -40.74 -23.42 -6.98
C PRO A 317 -41.35 -23.95 -8.27
N GLU A 318 -41.96 -23.10 -9.11
CA GLU A 318 -42.52 -23.48 -10.40
C GLU A 318 -41.41 -23.76 -11.43
N VAL A 319 -40.32 -22.96 -11.39
CA VAL A 319 -39.12 -23.15 -12.22
C VAL A 319 -38.40 -24.41 -11.74
N ALA A 320 -38.22 -24.58 -10.45
CA ALA A 320 -37.60 -25.78 -9.87
C ALA A 320 -38.34 -27.07 -10.25
N ALA A 321 -39.67 -27.01 -10.37
CA ALA A 321 -40.48 -28.16 -10.80
C ALA A 321 -40.44 -28.38 -12.32
N SER A 322 -40.32 -27.34 -13.14
CA SER A 322 -40.36 -27.43 -14.62
C SER A 322 -38.97 -27.60 -15.26
N ARG A 323 -37.89 -27.17 -14.58
CA ARG A 323 -36.51 -27.15 -15.10
C ARG A 323 -35.51 -27.76 -14.14
N PRO A 324 -35.75 -28.97 -13.59
CA PRO A 324 -34.86 -29.62 -12.63
C PRO A 324 -33.48 -29.94 -13.24
N GLU A 325 -33.44 -30.22 -14.54
CA GLU A 325 -32.20 -30.56 -15.26
C GLU A 325 -31.28 -29.34 -15.38
N ASP A 326 -31.83 -28.14 -15.62
CA ASP A 326 -31.07 -26.89 -15.73
C ASP A 326 -30.47 -26.53 -14.37
N ILE A 327 -31.20 -26.74 -13.27
CA ILE A 327 -30.69 -26.51 -11.89
C ILE A 327 -29.60 -27.50 -11.53
N GLU A 328 -29.76 -28.79 -11.91
CA GLU A 328 -28.69 -29.77 -11.70
C GLU A 328 -27.43 -29.42 -12.48
N GLN A 329 -27.58 -28.94 -13.72
CA GLN A 329 -26.46 -28.47 -14.53
C GLN A 329 -25.80 -27.23 -13.91
N ALA A 330 -26.58 -26.28 -13.40
CA ALA A 330 -26.07 -25.10 -12.70
C ALA A 330 -25.25 -25.48 -11.45
N GLN A 331 -25.70 -26.49 -10.69
CA GLN A 331 -24.93 -26.99 -9.53
C GLN A 331 -23.62 -27.66 -9.96
N GLN A 332 -23.64 -28.52 -10.98
CA GLN A 332 -22.43 -29.15 -11.50
C GLN A 332 -21.43 -28.10 -12.04
N LEU A 333 -21.94 -27.07 -12.70
CA LEU A 333 -21.13 -25.94 -13.12
C LEU A 333 -20.56 -25.18 -11.92
N ALA A 334 -21.36 -24.89 -10.90
CA ALA A 334 -20.93 -24.22 -9.69
C ALA A 334 -19.78 -24.97 -8.99
N GLU A 335 -19.85 -26.31 -8.89
CA GLU A 335 -18.76 -27.13 -8.37
C GLU A 335 -17.47 -26.95 -9.18
N ALA A 336 -17.58 -26.94 -10.51
CA ALA A 336 -16.43 -26.75 -11.39
C ALA A 336 -15.83 -25.34 -11.30
N LEU A 337 -16.68 -24.32 -11.18
CA LEU A 337 -16.24 -22.92 -11.07
C LEU A 337 -15.61 -22.63 -9.69
N VAL A 338 -16.19 -23.17 -8.61
CA VAL A 338 -15.58 -23.06 -7.28
C VAL A 338 -14.17 -23.68 -7.28
N ALA A 339 -13.98 -24.83 -7.92
CA ALA A 339 -12.66 -25.45 -8.01
C ALA A 339 -11.63 -24.62 -8.82
N ARG A 340 -12.10 -23.69 -9.67
CA ARG A 340 -11.23 -22.77 -10.44
C ARG A 340 -10.91 -21.46 -9.73
N LEU A 341 -11.73 -21.06 -8.74
CA LEU A 341 -11.62 -19.78 -8.05
C LEU A 341 -11.02 -19.92 -6.65
N TYR A 342 -11.34 -21.01 -5.97
CA TYR A 342 -10.84 -21.32 -4.64
C TYR A 342 -9.93 -22.55 -4.72
N PHE A 343 -8.67 -22.37 -4.34
CA PHE A 343 -7.68 -23.43 -4.48
C PHE A 343 -7.59 -24.31 -3.23
N GLU A 344 -6.94 -25.48 -3.35
CA GLU A 344 -6.72 -26.37 -2.21
C GLU A 344 -5.87 -25.70 -1.13
N GLU A 345 -5.07 -24.72 -1.51
CA GLU A 345 -4.25 -23.92 -0.62
C GLU A 345 -5.11 -22.86 0.10
N PRO A 346 -5.20 -22.93 1.45
CA PRO A 346 -6.06 -22.01 2.20
C PRO A 346 -5.68 -20.56 2.03
N GLY A 347 -6.64 -19.72 1.66
CA GLY A 347 -6.49 -18.29 1.53
C GLY A 347 -5.88 -17.84 0.21
N VAL A 348 -5.64 -18.74 -0.73
CA VAL A 348 -5.25 -18.39 -2.11
C VAL A 348 -6.47 -18.47 -3.01
N THR A 349 -6.70 -17.41 -3.76
CA THR A 349 -7.81 -17.26 -4.71
C THR A 349 -7.33 -16.74 -6.05
N TRP A 350 -8.22 -16.61 -7.02
CA TRP A 350 -7.91 -15.99 -8.32
C TRP A 350 -7.39 -14.55 -8.19
N GLU A 351 -7.75 -13.81 -7.13
CA GLU A 351 -7.32 -12.43 -6.89
C GLU A 351 -5.82 -12.30 -6.62
N ASP A 352 -5.19 -13.37 -6.13
CA ASP A 352 -3.75 -13.41 -5.91
C ASP A 352 -2.94 -13.53 -7.21
N PHE A 353 -3.62 -13.66 -8.36
CA PHE A 353 -3.02 -13.85 -9.67
C PHE A 353 -3.41 -12.74 -10.65
N PRO A 354 -2.91 -11.51 -10.50
CA PRO A 354 -3.30 -10.38 -11.32
C PRO A 354 -3.05 -10.62 -12.82
N ASP A 355 -4.03 -10.26 -13.67
CA ASP A 355 -3.93 -10.31 -15.13
C ASP A 355 -3.83 -8.89 -15.70
N TYR A 356 -2.69 -8.54 -16.27
CA TYR A 356 -2.43 -7.19 -16.80
C TYR A 356 -2.87 -6.98 -18.25
N ASN A 357 -3.51 -7.96 -18.83
CA ASN A 357 -4.07 -7.85 -20.18
C ASN A 357 -5.44 -7.13 -20.22
N LYS A 358 -6.02 -6.87 -19.05
CA LYS A 358 -7.29 -6.19 -18.81
C LYS A 358 -7.09 -5.01 -17.86
N HIS A 359 -8.14 -4.26 -17.59
CA HIS A 359 -8.16 -3.15 -16.64
C HIS A 359 -9.48 -3.06 -15.86
N ASN A 360 -10.21 -4.16 -15.75
CA ASN A 360 -11.46 -4.21 -14.99
C ASN A 360 -11.22 -4.60 -13.53
N GLU A 361 -10.63 -5.76 -13.31
CA GLU A 361 -10.34 -6.29 -11.97
C GLU A 361 -8.94 -5.90 -11.48
N PHE A 362 -8.00 -5.68 -12.40
CA PHE A 362 -6.61 -5.34 -12.13
C PHE A 362 -6.20 -4.10 -12.94
N PRO A 363 -5.18 -3.34 -12.48
CA PRO A 363 -4.84 -2.06 -13.11
C PRO A 363 -4.39 -2.19 -14.56
N GLY A 364 -3.79 -3.30 -14.97
CA GLY A 364 -3.38 -3.54 -16.35
C GLY A 364 -2.57 -2.38 -16.95
N CYS A 365 -3.10 -1.75 -17.99
CA CYS A 365 -2.46 -0.59 -18.64
C CYS A 365 -2.46 0.66 -17.75
N PHE A 366 -3.38 0.76 -16.80
CA PHE A 366 -3.47 1.89 -15.86
C PHE A 366 -2.37 1.89 -14.81
N ARG A 367 -1.48 0.90 -14.78
CA ARG A 367 -0.22 0.98 -14.01
C ARG A 367 0.70 2.13 -14.43
N CYS A 368 0.52 2.63 -15.66
CA CYS A 368 1.27 3.76 -16.22
C CYS A 368 0.37 4.80 -16.88
N HIS A 369 -0.74 4.36 -17.51
CA HIS A 369 -1.72 5.22 -18.17
C HIS A 369 -2.82 5.64 -17.17
N ASP A 370 -2.42 6.18 -16.03
CA ASP A 370 -3.27 6.47 -14.87
C ASP A 370 -3.56 7.97 -14.68
N GLY A 371 -2.93 8.80 -15.49
CA GLY A 371 -3.07 10.26 -15.42
C GLY A 371 -2.13 10.95 -14.44
N LYS A 372 -1.46 10.21 -13.55
CA LYS A 372 -0.54 10.77 -12.54
C LYS A 372 0.95 10.63 -12.88
N HIS A 373 1.30 9.85 -13.89
CA HIS A 373 2.69 9.79 -14.39
C HIS A 373 2.99 11.01 -15.25
N LEU A 374 3.71 11.99 -14.70
CA LEU A 374 4.00 13.26 -15.34
C LEU A 374 5.46 13.39 -15.76
N SER A 375 5.67 14.00 -16.92
CA SER A 375 6.98 14.45 -17.35
C SER A 375 7.41 15.72 -16.61
N GLU A 376 8.67 16.12 -16.79
CA GLU A 376 9.19 17.40 -16.24
C GLU A 376 8.37 18.62 -16.75
N ASP A 377 7.81 18.52 -17.95
CA ASP A 377 6.98 19.58 -18.55
C ASP A 377 5.50 19.52 -18.08
N GLY A 378 5.14 18.57 -17.21
CA GLY A 378 3.78 18.38 -16.69
C GLY A 378 2.83 17.65 -17.65
N GLU A 379 3.34 17.04 -18.73
CA GLU A 379 2.55 16.19 -19.60
C GLU A 379 2.43 14.79 -19.00
N SER A 380 1.21 14.25 -18.92
CA SER A 380 0.99 12.88 -18.48
C SER A 380 1.40 11.85 -19.54
N ILE A 381 1.67 10.61 -19.12
CA ILE A 381 1.60 9.47 -20.04
C ILE A 381 0.19 9.46 -20.62
N ARG A 382 0.12 9.40 -21.93
CA ARG A 382 -1.12 9.60 -22.68
C ARG A 382 -2.24 8.72 -22.15
N LEU A 383 -3.20 9.34 -21.48
CA LEU A 383 -4.42 8.73 -20.97
C LEU A 383 -5.58 9.12 -21.90
N HIS A 384 -5.74 8.39 -22.99
CA HIS A 384 -6.82 8.59 -23.92
C HIS A 384 -7.39 7.23 -24.28
N CYS A 385 -8.63 6.95 -23.93
CA CYS A 385 -9.24 5.61 -24.10
C CYS A 385 -9.09 5.09 -25.53
N SER A 386 -9.16 5.97 -26.52
CA SER A 386 -9.05 5.61 -27.93
C SER A 386 -7.63 5.24 -28.41
N ILE A 387 -6.59 5.32 -27.58
CA ILE A 387 -5.26 4.84 -27.99
C ILE A 387 -5.15 3.32 -27.98
N CYS A 388 -5.95 2.65 -27.14
CA CYS A 388 -5.94 1.20 -27.00
C CYS A 388 -7.08 0.53 -27.76
N HIS A 389 -8.27 1.16 -27.77
CA HIS A 389 -9.45 0.61 -28.45
C HIS A 389 -10.42 1.71 -28.86
N SER A 390 -11.40 1.39 -29.72
CA SER A 390 -12.52 2.29 -29.97
C SER A 390 -13.40 2.43 -28.73
N VAL A 391 -14.29 3.41 -28.73
CA VAL A 391 -15.36 3.46 -27.73
C VAL A 391 -16.17 2.17 -27.84
N PRO A 392 -16.46 1.46 -26.74
CA PRO A 392 -17.29 0.27 -26.74
C PRO A 392 -18.69 0.58 -27.27
N ALA A 393 -19.20 -0.28 -28.13
CA ALA A 393 -20.55 -0.19 -28.66
C ALA A 393 -21.38 -1.36 -28.13
N ASN A 394 -22.35 -1.06 -27.27
CA ASN A 394 -23.22 -2.05 -26.65
C ASN A 394 -24.46 -2.25 -27.57
N VAL A 395 -24.82 -3.49 -27.80
CA VAL A 395 -26.02 -3.88 -28.53
C VAL A 395 -26.71 -5.00 -27.77
N GLY A 396 -28.05 -5.00 -27.80
CA GLY A 396 -28.84 -6.11 -27.24
C GLY A 396 -28.73 -7.37 -28.09
N ALA A 397 -29.05 -8.53 -27.51
CA ALA A 397 -28.97 -9.83 -28.19
C ALA A 397 -29.68 -9.90 -29.53
N ASP A 398 -30.79 -9.20 -29.69
CA ASP A 398 -31.61 -9.15 -30.91
C ASP A 398 -31.20 -8.04 -31.90
N GLU A 399 -30.22 -7.22 -31.56
CA GLU A 399 -29.77 -6.11 -32.38
C GLU A 399 -28.61 -6.52 -33.29
N PRO A 400 -28.57 -5.98 -34.52
CA PRO A 400 -27.45 -6.29 -35.39
C PRO A 400 -26.15 -5.65 -34.86
N PRO A 401 -24.99 -6.29 -35.08
CA PRO A 401 -23.70 -5.68 -34.77
C PRO A 401 -23.60 -4.27 -35.38
N PRO A 402 -22.86 -3.36 -34.72
CA PRO A 402 -22.76 -1.97 -35.17
C PRO A 402 -22.29 -1.92 -36.62
N SER A 403 -23.09 -1.28 -37.47
CA SER A 403 -22.81 -1.15 -38.90
C SER A 403 -21.81 -0.04 -39.24
N VAL A 404 -21.54 0.83 -38.27
CA VAL A 404 -20.52 1.86 -38.39
C VAL A 404 -19.17 1.16 -38.24
N PRO A 405 -18.25 1.32 -39.20
CA PRO A 405 -16.89 0.87 -38.95
C PRO A 405 -16.42 1.52 -37.67
N LEU A 406 -15.98 0.70 -36.72
CA LEU A 406 -15.31 1.13 -35.50
C LEU A 406 -13.98 1.88 -35.81
N ALA A 407 -13.87 2.32 -37.08
CA ALA A 407 -12.74 3.05 -37.62
C ALA A 407 -12.81 4.52 -37.21
N GLU A 408 -11.67 5.08 -37.07
CA GLU A 408 -11.41 6.48 -36.71
C GLU A 408 -12.33 7.43 -37.52
N LEU A 409 -13.24 8.07 -36.78
CA LEU A 409 -13.82 9.31 -37.24
C LEU A 409 -12.69 10.36 -37.24
N GLU A 410 -12.69 11.27 -38.24
CA GLU A 410 -11.81 12.43 -38.18
C GLU A 410 -12.07 13.18 -36.86
N GLN A 411 -11.17 13.07 -35.94
CA GLN A 411 -11.29 13.72 -34.62
C GLN A 411 -10.65 15.11 -34.69
N PRO A 412 -11.20 16.11 -33.98
CA PRO A 412 -10.51 17.37 -33.75
C PRO A 412 -9.12 17.16 -33.12
N ALA A 413 -8.17 18.03 -33.46
CA ALA A 413 -6.80 17.88 -33.02
C ALA A 413 -6.67 17.85 -31.48
N PHE A 414 -7.52 18.60 -30.77
CA PHE A 414 -7.49 18.64 -29.31
C PHE A 414 -7.88 17.30 -28.64
N HIS A 415 -8.69 16.44 -29.29
CA HIS A 415 -8.96 15.10 -28.80
C HIS A 415 -7.70 14.20 -28.81
N LEU A 416 -6.69 14.57 -29.57
CA LEU A 416 -5.43 13.84 -29.69
C LEU A 416 -4.32 14.39 -28.80
N GLU A 417 -4.61 15.42 -28.02
CA GLU A 417 -3.67 15.99 -27.06
C GLU A 417 -3.40 15.00 -25.91
N THR A 418 -2.19 15.03 -25.42
CA THR A 418 -1.71 14.05 -24.42
C THR A 418 -2.56 14.08 -23.16
N ASN A 419 -2.90 15.29 -22.69
CA ASN A 419 -3.66 15.50 -21.48
C ASN A 419 -5.18 15.65 -21.69
N PHE A 420 -5.71 15.26 -22.87
CA PHE A 420 -7.12 15.49 -23.20
C PHE A 420 -8.08 15.00 -22.11
N ILE A 421 -7.87 13.80 -21.55
CA ILE A 421 -8.74 13.26 -20.50
C ILE A 421 -8.75 14.12 -19.24
N ALA A 422 -7.59 14.63 -18.84
CA ALA A 422 -7.50 15.54 -17.72
C ALA A 422 -8.04 16.95 -18.03
N ASP A 423 -7.82 17.43 -19.24
CA ASP A 423 -8.08 18.82 -19.63
C ASP A 423 -9.49 19.04 -20.19
N HIS A 424 -10.21 18.00 -20.72
CA HIS A 424 -11.55 18.18 -21.28
C HIS A 424 -12.56 18.70 -20.25
N ARG A 425 -12.35 18.39 -18.95
CA ARG A 425 -13.16 18.88 -17.83
C ARG A 425 -13.17 20.42 -17.71
N PHE A 426 -12.19 21.11 -18.32
CA PHE A 426 -12.13 22.55 -18.35
C PHE A 426 -12.79 23.18 -19.58
N GLN A 427 -13.28 22.37 -20.50
CA GLN A 427 -13.98 22.84 -21.70
C GLN A 427 -15.45 23.10 -21.37
N ALA A 428 -15.99 24.19 -21.92
CA ALA A 428 -17.41 24.48 -21.77
C ALA A 428 -18.26 23.46 -22.56
N ASN A 429 -19.39 23.03 -22.00
CA ASN A 429 -20.29 22.05 -22.62
C ASN A 429 -20.74 22.46 -24.03
N GLU A 430 -21.02 23.75 -24.20
CA GLU A 430 -21.48 24.28 -25.50
C GLU A 430 -20.52 23.99 -26.65
N SER A 431 -19.21 23.95 -26.36
CA SER A 431 -18.18 23.63 -27.37
C SER A 431 -18.21 22.14 -27.77
N CYS A 432 -18.66 21.28 -26.87
CA CYS A 432 -18.80 19.85 -27.12
C CYS A 432 -20.13 19.53 -27.79
N GLU A 433 -21.22 20.21 -27.42
CA GLU A 433 -22.57 20.04 -27.96
C GLU A 433 -22.68 20.27 -29.45
N GLU A 434 -21.82 21.13 -30.03
CA GLU A 434 -21.79 21.37 -31.48
C GLU A 434 -21.59 20.07 -32.28
N CYS A 435 -20.90 19.09 -31.74
CA CYS A 435 -20.60 17.83 -32.39
C CYS A 435 -21.25 16.63 -31.69
N HIS A 436 -21.36 16.65 -30.38
CA HIS A 436 -21.85 15.52 -29.57
C HIS A 436 -23.33 15.60 -29.20
N GLY A 437 -24.00 16.73 -29.51
CA GLY A 437 -25.37 16.96 -29.11
C GLY A 437 -25.49 17.33 -27.64
N VAL A 438 -26.68 17.20 -27.06
CA VAL A 438 -26.94 17.58 -25.68
C VAL A 438 -26.08 16.76 -24.76
N ILE A 439 -25.32 17.47 -23.87
CA ILE A 439 -24.48 16.86 -22.86
C ILE A 439 -25.21 16.92 -21.53
N GLU A 440 -25.89 15.85 -21.20
CA GLU A 440 -26.47 15.63 -19.90
C GLU A 440 -25.68 14.50 -19.24
N PHE A 441 -25.06 14.83 -18.11
CA PHE A 441 -24.39 13.84 -17.29
C PHE A 441 -25.44 13.15 -16.42
N GLY A 442 -25.59 11.88 -16.58
CA GLY A 442 -26.56 11.12 -15.85
C GLY A 442 -26.36 9.64 -16.01
N THR A 443 -27.29 8.89 -15.48
CA THR A 443 -27.31 7.42 -15.56
C THR A 443 -28.19 6.90 -16.69
N ASP A 444 -28.65 7.78 -17.57
CA ASP A 444 -29.49 7.41 -18.72
C ASP A 444 -28.72 7.55 -20.04
N ASP A 445 -29.18 6.86 -21.07
CA ASP A 445 -28.57 6.87 -22.39
C ASP A 445 -28.98 8.10 -23.25
N SER A 446 -29.33 9.22 -22.56
CA SER A 446 -29.84 10.42 -23.19
C SER A 446 -28.80 11.19 -24.01
N SER A 447 -27.54 11.07 -23.66
CA SER A 447 -26.43 11.72 -24.36
C SER A 447 -25.19 10.84 -24.49
N PHE A 448 -24.30 11.23 -25.41
CA PHE A 448 -22.99 10.56 -25.57
C PHE A 448 -22.17 10.49 -24.28
N CYS A 449 -22.25 11.51 -23.44
CA CYS A 449 -21.48 11.57 -22.19
C CYS A 449 -22.15 10.80 -21.04
N ALA A 450 -23.46 10.56 -21.13
CA ALA A 450 -24.24 9.83 -20.12
C ALA A 450 -24.24 8.31 -20.30
N ASN A 451 -23.71 7.80 -21.41
CA ASN A 451 -23.79 6.39 -21.79
C ASN A 451 -22.95 5.41 -20.99
N SER A 452 -22.50 5.79 -19.81
CA SER A 452 -21.70 5.00 -18.86
C SER A 452 -20.40 4.34 -19.39
N SER A 453 -20.02 4.63 -20.64
CA SER A 453 -18.75 4.10 -21.18
C SER A 453 -17.51 4.76 -20.56
N CYS A 454 -17.65 6.01 -20.12
CA CYS A 454 -16.59 6.78 -19.45
C CYS A 454 -17.10 7.45 -18.18
N HIS A 455 -18.21 8.17 -18.27
CA HIS A 455 -18.86 8.81 -17.14
C HIS A 455 -19.78 7.81 -16.40
N GLY A 456 -19.86 7.93 -15.10
CA GLY A 456 -20.62 7.00 -14.26
C GLY A 456 -19.91 5.66 -14.01
N THR A 457 -18.77 5.39 -14.63
CA THR A 457 -17.92 4.23 -14.36
C THR A 457 -16.85 4.61 -13.34
N SER A 458 -16.67 3.80 -12.34
CA SER A 458 -15.57 3.97 -11.38
C SER A 458 -14.27 3.46 -12.01
N TRP A 459 -13.30 4.34 -12.13
CA TRP A 459 -11.95 4.02 -12.62
C TRP A 459 -11.00 3.94 -11.43
N ALA A 460 -10.93 2.77 -10.79
CA ALA A 460 -10.22 2.58 -9.52
C ALA A 460 -8.72 2.92 -9.59
N TRP A 461 -8.12 2.85 -10.77
CA TRP A 461 -6.67 3.04 -10.95
C TRP A 461 -6.29 4.34 -11.66
N VAL A 462 -7.27 5.15 -12.06
CA VAL A 462 -7.02 6.46 -12.68
C VAL A 462 -7.13 7.53 -11.61
N ASP A 463 -6.03 8.21 -11.33
CA ASP A 463 -5.93 9.25 -10.31
C ASP A 463 -5.47 10.57 -10.92
N LEU A 464 -6.43 11.33 -11.39
CA LEU A 464 -6.18 12.66 -11.93
C LEU A 464 -5.92 13.69 -10.82
N ASP A 465 -6.37 13.42 -9.60
CA ASP A 465 -6.23 14.37 -8.50
C ASP A 465 -4.80 14.38 -7.95
N ALA A 466 -4.08 13.27 -8.01
CA ALA A 466 -2.67 13.23 -7.65
C ALA A 466 -1.82 14.10 -8.61
N ALA A 467 -2.13 14.06 -9.91
CA ALA A 467 -1.44 14.86 -10.91
C ALA A 467 -1.90 16.33 -10.92
N PHE A 468 -3.18 16.53 -10.69
CA PHE A 468 -3.82 17.85 -10.74
C PHE A 468 -4.62 18.07 -9.45
N PRO A 469 -3.95 18.19 -8.29
CA PRO A 469 -4.62 18.31 -7.01
C PRO A 469 -5.56 19.51 -7.04
N HIS A 470 -6.81 19.27 -6.68
CA HIS A 470 -7.80 20.33 -6.65
C HIS A 470 -7.51 21.25 -5.47
N PRO A 471 -7.42 22.58 -5.66
CA PRO A 471 -7.06 23.51 -4.59
C PRO A 471 -8.02 23.53 -3.41
N ILE A 472 -9.27 23.11 -3.63
CA ILE A 472 -10.25 22.88 -2.57
C ILE A 472 -10.62 21.41 -2.56
N GLU A 473 -10.91 20.87 -1.40
CA GLU A 473 -11.40 19.51 -1.28
C GLU A 473 -12.82 19.43 -1.86
N LEU A 474 -13.02 18.56 -2.86
CA LEU A 474 -14.32 18.33 -3.47
C LEU A 474 -15.12 17.33 -2.63
N VAL A 475 -15.82 17.85 -1.62
CA VAL A 475 -16.63 17.07 -0.69
C VAL A 475 -18.03 17.67 -0.54
N GLY A 476 -18.98 16.91 -0.03
CA GLY A 476 -20.36 17.36 0.11
C GLY A 476 -20.95 17.76 -1.26
N ALA A 477 -21.59 18.91 -1.33
CA ALA A 477 -22.21 19.41 -2.56
C ALA A 477 -21.18 19.68 -3.69
N HIS A 478 -19.91 19.98 -3.35
CA HIS A 478 -18.87 20.18 -4.36
C HIS A 478 -18.45 18.87 -5.04
N ALA A 479 -18.58 17.72 -4.36
CA ALA A 479 -18.32 16.42 -4.97
C ALA A 479 -19.36 16.04 -6.03
N GLU A 480 -20.57 16.61 -5.91
CA GLU A 480 -21.67 16.39 -6.86
C GLU A 480 -21.77 17.50 -7.91
N ALA A 481 -20.98 18.58 -7.79
CA ALA A 481 -20.96 19.68 -8.72
C ALA A 481 -20.25 19.29 -10.02
N TRP A 482 -20.78 19.77 -11.14
CA TRP A 482 -20.13 19.58 -12.44
C TRP A 482 -18.88 20.46 -12.56
N CYS A 483 -17.87 19.96 -13.24
CA CYS A 483 -16.64 20.72 -13.48
C CYS A 483 -16.93 22.11 -14.07
N ASN A 484 -17.93 22.21 -14.95
CA ASN A 484 -18.33 23.47 -15.58
C ASN A 484 -19.08 24.45 -14.67
N ASP A 485 -19.63 24.01 -13.57
CA ASP A 485 -20.23 24.93 -12.59
C ASP A 485 -19.19 25.87 -12.00
N CYS A 486 -17.95 25.39 -11.96
CA CYS A 486 -16.81 26.18 -11.51
C CYS A 486 -15.93 26.65 -12.67
N HIS A 487 -15.60 25.75 -13.59
CA HIS A 487 -14.59 26.02 -14.62
C HIS A 487 -15.11 26.70 -15.91
N ASN A 488 -16.32 26.67 -16.22
CA ASN A 488 -16.98 27.33 -17.37
C ASN A 488 -16.03 27.86 -18.49
N GLY A 489 -15.20 26.98 -19.05
CA GLY A 489 -14.19 27.30 -20.06
C GLY A 489 -12.90 27.96 -19.52
N VAL A 490 -12.71 28.03 -18.24
CA VAL A 490 -11.51 28.60 -17.60
C VAL A 490 -10.80 27.52 -16.79
N ARG A 491 -9.52 27.28 -17.10
CA ARG A 491 -8.71 26.27 -16.41
C ARG A 491 -8.32 26.71 -14.98
N GLU A 492 -7.91 27.97 -14.86
CA GLU A 492 -7.47 28.53 -13.57
C GLU A 492 -8.59 29.40 -13.00
N ILE A 493 -9.05 29.04 -11.80
CA ILE A 493 -10.04 29.80 -11.04
C ILE A 493 -9.37 30.27 -9.76
N GLU A 494 -9.69 31.50 -9.35
CA GLU A 494 -9.31 31.98 -8.04
C GLU A 494 -10.27 31.37 -6.99
N TYR A 495 -9.80 30.37 -6.29
CA TYR A 495 -10.56 29.59 -5.30
C TYR A 495 -10.78 30.35 -4.00
N VAL A 496 -11.63 31.35 -4.04
CA VAL A 496 -12.12 32.08 -2.89
C VAL A 496 -13.62 31.84 -2.80
N CYS A 497 -14.09 31.31 -1.67
CA CYS A 497 -15.52 30.97 -1.50
C CYS A 497 -16.45 32.12 -1.90
N ALA A 498 -16.07 33.35 -1.58
CA ALA A 498 -16.85 34.56 -1.87
C ALA A 498 -16.97 34.88 -3.39
N ASN A 499 -16.16 34.26 -4.26
CA ASN A 499 -16.27 34.43 -5.71
C ASN A 499 -17.47 33.69 -6.29
N CYS A 500 -17.92 32.65 -5.60
CA CYS A 500 -19.04 31.81 -6.03
C CYS A 500 -20.23 31.86 -5.07
N HIS A 501 -19.99 32.14 -3.80
CA HIS A 501 -21.02 32.12 -2.77
C HIS A 501 -21.24 33.53 -2.19
N GLU A 502 -22.49 33.96 -2.17
CA GLU A 502 -22.89 35.18 -1.47
C GLU A 502 -23.22 34.85 -0.01
N PRO A 503 -22.51 35.43 0.97
CA PRO A 503 -22.85 35.19 2.37
C PRO A 503 -24.23 35.74 2.68
N PRO A 504 -25.07 35.01 3.43
CA PRO A 504 -26.36 35.53 3.85
C PRO A 504 -26.16 36.71 4.80
N GLU A 505 -27.03 37.74 4.72
CA GLU A 505 -26.97 38.85 5.66
C GLU A 505 -27.89 38.57 6.90
N PRO A 506 -27.41 38.78 8.12
CA PRO A 506 -26.04 39.16 8.53
C PRO A 506 -25.09 37.97 8.64
N HIS A 507 -23.86 38.13 8.13
CA HIS A 507 -22.80 37.12 8.19
C HIS A 507 -21.53 37.67 8.87
N PHE A 508 -20.77 36.81 9.53
CA PHE A 508 -19.56 37.19 10.24
C PHE A 508 -18.36 37.01 9.34
N GLY A 509 -17.58 38.08 9.14
CA GLY A 509 -16.33 38.02 8.39
C GLY A 509 -16.49 37.75 6.90
N THR A 510 -15.38 37.79 6.20
CA THR A 510 -15.26 37.50 4.76
C THR A 510 -14.39 36.29 4.48
N ASN A 511 -13.74 35.75 5.51
CA ASN A 511 -12.91 34.55 5.40
C ASN A 511 -13.76 33.32 5.78
N CYS A 512 -14.37 32.72 4.79
CA CYS A 512 -15.32 31.62 5.00
C CYS A 512 -14.65 30.36 5.57
N GLU A 513 -13.38 30.12 5.21
CA GLU A 513 -12.61 28.93 5.58
C GLU A 513 -12.28 28.86 7.08
N GLU A 514 -12.37 29.98 7.79
CA GLU A 514 -12.20 30.01 9.25
C GLU A 514 -13.35 29.33 9.99
N CYS A 515 -14.53 29.23 9.37
CA CYS A 515 -15.73 28.75 10.01
C CYS A 515 -16.43 27.61 9.25
N HIS A 516 -16.21 27.52 7.96
CA HIS A 516 -16.88 26.58 7.07
C HIS A 516 -15.86 25.69 6.36
N THR A 517 -16.27 24.51 6.02
CA THR A 517 -15.50 23.59 5.21
C THR A 517 -16.19 23.38 3.86
N PRO A 518 -15.48 22.93 2.83
CA PRO A 518 -16.10 22.57 1.55
C PRO A 518 -17.22 21.53 1.65
N ALA A 519 -17.29 20.76 2.76
CA ALA A 519 -18.32 19.74 2.97
C ALA A 519 -19.70 20.30 3.24
N GLY A 520 -19.82 21.53 3.71
CA GLY A 520 -21.11 22.17 3.97
C GLY A 520 -21.04 23.42 4.82
N TRP A 521 -22.13 24.18 4.75
CA TRP A 521 -22.35 25.39 5.54
C TRP A 521 -23.02 25.10 6.89
N GLU A 522 -23.76 23.97 6.97
CA GLU A 522 -24.47 23.57 8.18
C GLU A 522 -23.55 22.77 9.09
N GLY A 523 -23.41 23.24 10.33
CA GLY A 523 -22.54 22.60 11.29
C GLY A 523 -21.08 22.84 10.95
N ALA A 524 -20.65 24.08 11.09
CA ALA A 524 -19.24 24.42 10.95
C ALA A 524 -18.42 23.43 11.78
N ASP A 525 -17.76 22.51 11.10
CA ASP A 525 -16.75 21.70 11.75
C ASP A 525 -15.57 22.63 11.98
N TRP A 526 -15.45 23.05 13.22
CA TRP A 526 -14.43 24.03 13.62
C TRP A 526 -13.02 23.45 13.50
N GLY A 527 -12.90 22.21 13.05
CA GLY A 527 -11.66 21.52 12.73
C GLY A 527 -10.54 21.78 13.73
N ASP A 528 -9.37 22.18 13.23
CA ASP A 528 -8.24 22.66 14.03
C ASP A 528 -8.39 24.11 14.51
N PHE A 529 -9.48 24.80 14.18
CA PHE A 529 -9.75 26.13 14.71
C PHE A 529 -10.05 26.04 16.20
N VAL A 530 -9.07 26.36 16.99
CA VAL A 530 -9.22 26.51 18.43
C VAL A 530 -9.80 27.89 18.68
N HIS A 531 -11.10 27.95 18.95
CA HIS A 531 -11.73 29.19 19.37
C HIS A 531 -10.95 29.77 20.58
N PRO A 532 -10.52 31.04 20.56
CA PRO A 532 -9.70 31.63 21.62
C PRO A 532 -10.30 31.46 23.01
N LEU A 533 -11.61 31.48 23.10
CA LEU A 533 -12.37 31.12 24.30
C LEU A 533 -12.92 29.71 24.10
N PRO A 534 -12.62 28.74 24.98
CA PRO A 534 -13.22 27.41 24.90
C PRO A 534 -14.77 27.52 25.00
N LEU A 535 -15.47 27.05 23.95
CA LEU A 535 -16.91 27.03 23.91
C LEU A 535 -17.43 25.78 24.64
N GLU A 536 -17.34 25.82 25.96
CA GLU A 536 -17.76 24.74 26.85
C GLU A 536 -18.80 25.25 27.88
N GLY A 537 -19.50 24.35 28.51
CA GLY A 537 -20.50 24.70 29.51
C GLY A 537 -21.60 25.59 28.96
N ALA A 538 -21.80 26.76 29.57
CA ALA A 538 -22.81 27.73 29.13
C ALA A 538 -22.45 28.36 27.76
N HIS A 539 -21.17 28.55 27.50
CA HIS A 539 -20.70 29.12 26.21
C HIS A 539 -20.97 28.22 25.02
N ALA A 540 -21.08 26.89 25.20
CA ALA A 540 -21.41 25.95 24.11
C ALA A 540 -22.84 26.17 23.57
N SER A 541 -23.69 26.82 24.29
CA SER A 541 -25.10 27.05 23.94
C SER A 541 -25.46 28.51 23.63
N VAL A 542 -24.48 29.40 23.67
CA VAL A 542 -24.64 30.83 23.35
C VAL A 542 -24.65 31.01 21.85
N ASP A 543 -25.58 31.82 21.32
CA ASP A 543 -25.57 32.19 19.90
C ASP A 543 -24.30 32.99 19.59
N CYS A 544 -23.66 32.66 18.48
CA CYS A 544 -22.42 33.34 18.06
C CYS A 544 -22.54 34.87 18.03
N ARG A 545 -23.75 35.36 17.70
CA ARG A 545 -24.08 36.79 17.62
C ARG A 545 -24.16 37.49 18.99
N ASP A 546 -24.31 36.74 20.07
CA ASP A 546 -24.32 37.35 21.41
C ASP A 546 -22.91 37.80 21.84
N CYS A 547 -21.89 37.18 21.22
CA CYS A 547 -20.49 37.55 21.41
C CYS A 547 -19.95 38.34 20.23
N HIS A 548 -20.19 37.89 19.02
CA HIS A 548 -19.71 38.51 17.78
C HIS A 548 -20.69 39.56 17.27
N VAL A 549 -20.58 40.78 17.73
CA VAL A 549 -21.38 41.89 17.25
C VAL A 549 -20.63 42.61 16.12
N ALA A 550 -21.26 42.76 14.94
CA ALA A 550 -20.66 43.35 13.79
C ALA A 550 -20.03 44.72 14.11
N GLY A 551 -18.72 44.86 13.84
CA GLY A 551 -17.96 46.09 14.07
C GLY A 551 -17.37 46.25 15.47
N GLN A 552 -17.46 45.28 16.36
CA GLN A 552 -16.78 45.28 17.65
C GLN A 552 -15.60 44.29 17.62
N GLU A 553 -14.42 44.74 17.97
CA GLU A 553 -13.29 43.85 18.26
C GLU A 553 -13.58 43.15 19.59
N LEU A 554 -13.66 41.82 19.57
CA LEU A 554 -13.79 41.02 20.75
C LEU A 554 -12.43 40.86 21.45
N THR A 555 -12.45 41.10 22.74
CA THR A 555 -11.35 40.68 23.60
C THR A 555 -11.66 39.30 24.14
N SER A 556 -10.69 38.38 24.11
CA SER A 556 -10.82 37.05 24.70
C SER A 556 -10.83 37.06 26.23
N ASP A 557 -10.73 38.23 26.82
CA ASP A 557 -10.71 38.42 28.27
C ASP A 557 -12.08 38.32 28.87
N CYS A 558 -12.26 37.48 29.86
CA CYS A 558 -13.54 37.25 30.55
C CYS A 558 -14.17 38.55 31.06
N SER A 559 -13.36 39.52 31.52
CA SER A 559 -13.79 40.83 32.01
C SER A 559 -14.41 41.72 30.94
N GLY A 560 -14.22 41.41 29.64
CA GLY A 560 -14.86 42.13 28.54
C GLY A 560 -16.37 41.89 28.48
N CYS A 561 -16.82 40.73 28.96
CA CYS A 561 -18.25 40.34 28.98
C CYS A 561 -18.81 40.12 30.39
N HIS A 562 -17.99 39.63 31.29
CA HIS A 562 -18.40 39.33 32.68
C HIS A 562 -17.93 40.43 33.64
N GLN A 563 -18.85 40.92 34.46
CA GLN A 563 -18.49 41.86 35.51
C GLN A 563 -18.09 41.08 36.77
N PRO A 564 -16.92 41.39 37.38
CA PRO A 564 -16.52 40.76 38.61
C PRO A 564 -17.55 41.04 39.73
N PRO A 565 -17.81 40.11 40.65
CA PRO A 565 -18.71 40.30 41.75
C PRO A 565 -18.25 41.48 42.66
N ILE A 566 -19.17 42.15 43.31
CA ILE A 566 -18.92 43.31 44.17
C ILE A 566 -18.14 42.94 45.46
N LEU A 567 -18.02 41.65 45.74
CA LEU A 567 -17.24 41.11 46.89
C LEU A 567 -15.74 41.10 46.57
N PRO A 568 -14.88 41.12 47.59
CA PRO A 568 -13.43 41.00 47.36
C PRO A 568 -13.15 39.78 46.51
N HIS A 569 -12.54 40.06 45.36
CA HIS A 569 -12.19 39.05 44.36
C HIS A 569 -10.68 39.09 44.08
N PHE A 570 -10.07 37.96 43.85
CA PHE A 570 -8.60 37.84 43.67
C PHE A 570 -8.23 38.06 42.21
N GLY A 571 -7.41 39.06 41.93
CA GLY A 571 -6.83 39.34 40.61
C GLY A 571 -7.82 39.82 39.56
N GLU A 572 -7.28 40.21 38.42
CA GLU A 572 -8.02 40.68 37.24
C GLU A 572 -8.13 39.59 36.16
N ASP A 573 -7.28 38.55 36.21
CA ASP A 573 -7.29 37.44 35.28
C ASP A 573 -8.17 36.27 35.78
N CYS A 574 -9.38 36.25 35.31
CA CYS A 574 -10.39 35.27 35.71
C CYS A 574 -10.01 33.83 35.31
N ALA A 575 -9.25 33.67 34.21
CA ALA A 575 -8.90 32.35 33.66
C ALA A 575 -7.94 31.56 34.53
N VAL A 576 -7.26 32.25 35.49
CA VAL A 576 -6.35 31.58 36.43
C VAL A 576 -7.11 30.70 37.42
N CYS A 577 -8.32 31.08 37.78
CA CYS A 577 -9.10 30.40 38.85
C CYS A 577 -10.39 29.78 38.33
N HIS A 578 -10.94 30.34 37.27
CA HIS A 578 -12.23 29.91 36.72
C HIS A 578 -12.05 29.25 35.36
N THR A 579 -12.94 28.33 35.07
CA THR A 579 -12.99 27.70 33.76
C THR A 579 -14.18 28.21 32.95
N PRO A 580 -14.16 28.18 31.66
CA PRO A 580 -15.30 28.55 30.82
C PRO A 580 -16.58 27.74 31.11
N THR A 581 -16.46 26.59 31.78
CA THR A 581 -17.57 25.71 32.10
C THR A 581 -18.32 26.13 33.34
N SER A 582 -17.66 26.75 34.32
CA SER A 582 -18.28 27.17 35.59
C SER A 582 -17.45 28.22 36.31
N PHE A 583 -18.12 29.29 36.77
CA PHE A 583 -17.53 30.23 37.74
C PHE A 583 -17.72 29.77 39.20
N GLU A 584 -18.59 28.75 39.43
CA GLU A 584 -18.80 28.19 40.78
C GLU A 584 -17.71 27.18 41.15
N ASP A 585 -17.17 26.46 40.14
CA ASP A 585 -16.10 25.51 40.34
C ASP A 585 -14.74 26.20 40.17
N VAL A 586 -14.19 26.68 41.26
CA VAL A 586 -12.84 27.26 41.25
C VAL A 586 -11.83 26.15 41.24
N SER A 587 -11.16 25.95 40.14
CA SER A 587 -10.01 25.06 40.02
C SER A 587 -8.76 25.84 39.61
N MET A 588 -7.93 26.13 40.60
CA MET A 588 -6.61 26.67 40.31
C MET A 588 -5.73 25.52 39.80
N PRO A 589 -4.98 25.71 38.70
CA PRO A 589 -3.96 24.75 38.34
C PRO A 589 -2.94 24.68 39.46
N VAL A 590 -2.81 23.54 40.09
CA VAL A 590 -1.90 23.27 41.22
C VAL A 590 -0.46 23.67 40.90
N GLU A 591 -0.12 23.65 39.62
CA GLU A 591 1.23 23.98 39.10
C GLU A 591 1.52 25.50 39.04
N ALA A 592 0.50 26.37 39.12
CA ALA A 592 0.66 27.82 39.08
C ALA A 592 0.68 28.46 40.48
N HIS A 593 0.40 27.72 41.53
CA HIS A 593 0.40 28.24 42.88
C HIS A 593 1.84 28.28 43.43
N PRO A 594 2.28 29.42 44.07
CA PRO A 594 3.65 29.57 44.55
C PRO A 594 4.14 28.51 45.50
N ILE A 595 3.23 27.88 46.23
CA ILE A 595 3.48 26.65 47.01
C ILE A 595 2.70 25.50 46.40
N GLU A 596 3.29 24.33 46.44
CA GLU A 596 2.63 23.12 45.96
C GLU A 596 1.42 22.78 46.86
N LEU A 597 0.22 22.89 46.33
CA LEU A 597 -1.02 22.53 47.03
C LEU A 597 -1.19 21.03 47.04
N VAL A 598 -0.62 20.35 48.01
CA VAL A 598 -0.68 18.91 48.19
C VAL A 598 -1.05 18.52 49.62
N GLY A 599 -1.49 17.30 49.82
CA GLY A 599 -1.87 16.81 51.12
C GLY A 599 -3.00 17.62 51.75
N ALA A 600 -2.83 18.13 52.94
CA ALA A 600 -3.83 18.92 53.66
C ALA A 600 -4.12 20.28 52.99
N HIS A 601 -3.13 20.84 52.27
CA HIS A 601 -3.30 22.13 51.59
C HIS A 601 -4.28 22.06 50.37
N LEU A 602 -4.52 20.87 49.82
CA LEU A 602 -5.50 20.66 48.78
C LEU A 602 -6.96 20.93 49.25
N THR A 603 -7.22 20.81 50.52
CA THR A 603 -8.59 20.87 51.12
C THR A 603 -8.82 22.12 51.98
N VAL A 604 -7.87 23.03 52.03
CA VAL A 604 -7.96 24.28 52.75
C VAL A 604 -8.68 25.32 51.93
N ASP A 605 -9.67 26.00 52.49
CA ASP A 605 -10.34 27.10 51.82
C ASP A 605 -9.35 28.22 51.46
N CYS A 606 -9.52 28.78 50.27
CA CYS A 606 -8.61 29.83 49.74
C CYS A 606 -8.53 31.03 50.72
N GLU A 607 -9.61 31.39 51.39
CA GLU A 607 -9.70 32.46 52.38
C GLU A 607 -8.81 32.22 53.63
N ALA A 608 -8.50 30.98 53.94
CA ALA A 608 -7.64 30.65 55.08
C ALA A 608 -6.19 31.14 54.89
N CYS A 609 -5.78 31.20 53.63
CA CYS A 609 -4.42 31.72 53.27
C CYS A 609 -4.53 33.16 52.75
N HIS A 610 -5.56 33.47 51.99
CA HIS A 610 -5.75 34.76 51.33
C HIS A 610 -6.82 35.65 52.01
N ALA A 611 -6.73 35.78 53.34
CA ALA A 611 -7.67 36.57 54.09
C ALA A 611 -7.64 38.04 53.62
N GLY A 612 -8.80 38.53 53.10
CA GLY A 612 -8.96 39.91 52.64
C GLY A 612 -8.46 40.20 51.21
N GLY A 613 -8.15 39.17 50.41
CA GLY A 613 -7.72 39.34 49.01
C GLY A 613 -6.27 39.71 48.82
N GLU A 614 -5.44 39.64 49.89
CA GLU A 614 -4.00 39.87 49.82
C GLU A 614 -3.27 38.56 49.51
N THR A 615 -2.21 38.67 48.75
CA THR A 615 -1.28 37.55 48.50
C THR A 615 -0.36 37.42 49.73
N PRO A 616 -0.43 36.35 50.54
CA PRO A 616 0.44 36.16 51.68
C PRO A 616 1.90 35.92 51.25
N GLU A 617 2.81 36.29 52.10
CA GLU A 617 4.23 35.87 51.93
C GLU A 617 4.29 34.37 52.26
N TYR A 618 4.64 33.55 51.28
CA TYR A 618 4.61 32.08 51.34
C TYR A 618 5.80 31.51 52.13
N VAL A 619 5.82 31.77 53.42
CA VAL A 619 6.79 31.19 54.34
C VAL A 619 6.01 30.29 55.32
N CYS A 620 6.39 29.04 55.43
CA CYS A 620 5.70 28.06 56.28
C CYS A 620 5.46 28.54 57.72
N SER A 621 6.41 29.26 58.27
CA SER A 621 6.35 29.83 59.62
C SER A 621 5.32 30.95 59.82
N ASN A 622 4.76 31.51 58.76
CA ASN A 622 3.74 32.54 58.85
C ASN A 622 2.36 31.94 59.22
N CYS A 623 2.16 30.65 58.90
CA CYS A 623 0.92 29.93 59.14
C CYS A 623 1.08 28.76 60.13
N HIS A 624 2.27 28.21 60.23
CA HIS A 624 2.58 27.06 61.09
C HIS A 624 3.46 27.46 62.23
N GLU A 625 2.99 27.24 63.49
CA GLU A 625 3.84 27.43 64.68
C GLU A 625 4.84 26.28 64.77
N ARG A 626 6.10 26.65 64.99
CA ARG A 626 7.18 25.68 65.20
C ARG A 626 7.04 25.05 66.57
N PRO A 627 6.99 23.71 66.71
CA PRO A 627 6.92 23.04 67.99
C PRO A 627 8.14 23.35 68.89
N GLU A 628 7.97 23.30 70.20
CA GLU A 628 9.10 23.36 71.17
C GLU A 628 10.03 22.18 70.92
N ASN A 629 11.33 22.44 70.90
CA ASN A 629 12.41 21.47 70.55
C ASN A 629 12.47 21.02 69.08
N HIS A 630 11.97 21.84 68.18
CA HIS A 630 12.14 21.62 66.75
C HIS A 630 13.54 22.07 66.27
N LEU A 631 14.12 21.31 65.32
CA LEU A 631 15.43 21.66 64.73
C LEU A 631 15.38 23.05 64.08
N PRO A 632 16.45 23.86 64.23
CA PRO A 632 16.55 25.17 63.63
C PRO A 632 16.75 25.02 62.09
N GLY A 633 16.26 25.98 61.29
CA GLY A 633 16.39 26.02 59.85
C GLY A 633 15.06 26.32 59.16
N GLU A 634 15.11 26.50 57.81
CA GLU A 634 13.95 26.72 57.00
C GLU A 634 13.10 25.43 56.91
N CYS A 635 11.79 25.53 57.07
CA CYS A 635 10.90 24.37 57.10
C CYS A 635 10.99 23.51 55.83
N ASN A 636 11.12 24.14 54.67
CA ASN A 636 11.25 23.47 53.38
C ASN A 636 12.56 22.69 53.18
N ALA A 637 13.54 22.89 54.04
CA ALA A 637 14.76 22.11 54.00
C ALA A 637 14.59 20.68 54.52
N CYS A 638 13.55 20.46 55.34
CA CYS A 638 13.29 19.16 55.97
C CYS A 638 11.89 18.63 55.75
N HIS A 639 10.96 19.49 55.42
CA HIS A 639 9.54 19.12 55.25
C HIS A 639 9.07 19.45 53.83
N THR A 640 8.09 18.68 53.36
CA THR A 640 7.41 18.96 52.12
C THR A 640 5.99 19.39 52.42
N PRO A 641 5.34 20.09 51.50
CA PRO A 641 3.91 20.49 51.63
C PRO A 641 2.94 19.33 51.83
N VAL A 642 3.34 18.09 51.51
CA VAL A 642 2.49 16.88 51.68
C VAL A 642 2.25 16.54 53.12
N GLY A 643 3.22 16.77 54.00
CA GLY A 643 3.08 16.53 55.46
C GLY A 643 4.37 16.70 56.22
N PHE A 644 4.24 17.18 57.47
CA PHE A 644 5.37 17.32 58.39
C PHE A 644 5.87 15.97 58.95
N ALA A 645 5.02 14.93 58.95
CA ALA A 645 5.31 13.63 59.54
C ALA A 645 6.19 12.74 58.63
N GLU A 646 6.04 12.85 57.32
CA GLU A 646 6.73 11.96 56.35
C GLU A 646 8.20 12.35 56.15
N SER A 647 8.54 13.62 56.37
CA SER A 647 9.90 14.12 56.13
C SER A 647 10.93 13.67 57.16
N ALA A 648 10.48 13.34 58.37
CA ALA A 648 11.39 12.85 59.40
C ALA A 648 12.01 11.47 59.07
N SER A 649 11.29 10.63 58.35
CA SER A 649 11.79 9.31 57.90
C SER A 649 12.82 9.44 56.78
N PHE A 650 12.68 10.40 55.89
CA PHE A 650 13.61 10.63 54.79
C PHE A 650 14.98 11.14 55.24
N LEU A 651 15.04 12.07 56.19
CA LEU A 651 16.32 12.58 56.71
C LEU A 651 17.07 11.51 57.51
N VAL A 652 16.36 10.68 58.25
CA VAL A 652 16.93 9.57 59.03
C VAL A 652 17.54 8.49 58.08
N ASP A 653 16.99 8.31 56.90
CA ASP A 653 17.54 7.34 55.92
C ASP A 653 18.74 7.88 55.13
N LEU A 654 18.89 9.19 55.03
CA LEU A 654 20.02 9.84 54.34
C LEU A 654 21.17 10.22 55.29
N ALA A 655 20.91 10.37 56.59
CA ALA A 655 21.94 10.67 57.55
C ALA A 655 22.86 9.46 57.77
N PRO A 656 24.20 9.64 57.85
CA PRO A 656 25.11 8.56 58.15
C PRO A 656 24.72 7.88 59.46
N ARG A 657 24.69 6.56 59.47
CA ARG A 657 24.43 5.78 60.71
C ARG A 657 25.58 5.92 61.69
N ILE A 658 25.24 5.87 62.93
CA ILE A 658 26.27 5.92 64.04
C ILE A 658 26.95 4.54 64.09
N PRO A 659 28.23 4.44 63.78
CA PRO A 659 28.96 3.18 63.71
C PRO A 659 29.42 2.61 65.08
N HIS A 660 28.98 3.18 66.16
CA HIS A 660 29.34 2.76 67.52
C HIS A 660 28.14 2.81 68.46
N ASP A 661 28.21 2.11 69.57
CA ASP A 661 27.18 2.12 70.60
C ASP A 661 27.05 3.51 71.24
N VAL A 662 25.85 3.99 71.41
CA VAL A 662 25.51 5.31 71.97
C VAL A 662 25.16 5.24 73.45
N GLU A 663 24.93 4.05 73.99
CA GLU A 663 24.64 3.90 75.44
C GLU A 663 25.82 4.36 76.29
N GLY A 664 25.60 5.37 77.14
CA GLY A 664 26.64 5.98 77.93
C GLY A 664 27.55 6.96 77.21
N ARG A 665 27.16 7.37 75.95
CA ARG A 665 27.88 8.35 75.13
C ARG A 665 26.91 9.35 74.51
N GLU A 666 25.93 9.80 75.30
CA GLU A 666 24.88 10.69 74.91
C GLU A 666 25.36 12.10 74.57
N THR A 667 26.54 12.48 75.02
CA THR A 667 27.19 13.76 74.72
C THR A 667 27.96 13.68 73.39
N CYS A 668 27.26 13.68 72.29
CA CYS A 668 27.83 13.49 70.95
C CYS A 668 28.89 14.54 70.57
N LEU A 669 28.61 15.80 70.85
CA LEU A 669 29.51 16.92 70.53
C LEU A 669 30.83 16.88 71.34
N GLN A 670 30.92 16.10 72.43
CA GLN A 670 32.19 15.94 73.13
C GLN A 670 33.28 15.27 72.27
N CYS A 671 32.89 14.44 71.32
CA CYS A 671 33.81 13.75 70.42
C CYS A 671 33.70 14.30 68.97
N HIS A 672 32.53 14.80 68.57
CA HIS A 672 32.20 15.24 67.20
C HIS A 672 32.03 16.76 67.09
N GLU A 673 32.63 17.53 67.97
CA GLU A 673 32.60 19.00 67.92
C GLU A 673 33.13 19.48 66.54
N PRO A 674 32.54 20.55 65.98
CA PRO A 674 33.02 21.13 64.71
C PRO A 674 34.55 21.49 64.84
N GLY A 675 35.35 20.87 63.96
CA GLY A 675 36.81 21.03 63.98
C GLY A 675 37.57 19.97 64.83
N SER A 676 36.90 19.00 65.45
CA SER A 676 37.53 17.86 66.15
C SER A 676 38.26 16.94 65.16
N VAL A 677 39.21 16.13 65.70
CA VAL A 677 39.98 15.18 64.85
C VAL A 677 39.23 13.89 64.61
N ILE A 678 38.14 13.64 65.31
CA ILE A 678 37.31 12.42 65.20
C ILE A 678 36.00 12.80 64.54
N ALA A 679 35.91 12.53 63.22
CA ALA A 679 34.70 12.73 62.39
C ALA A 679 33.91 14.00 62.81
N PRO A 680 34.49 15.21 62.64
CA PRO A 680 33.86 16.43 63.09
C PRO A 680 32.47 16.63 62.47
N ALA A 681 31.56 17.17 63.28
CA ALA A 681 30.26 17.57 62.75
C ALA A 681 30.46 18.57 61.61
N PRO A 682 29.74 18.43 60.43
CA PRO A 682 29.86 19.34 59.35
C PRO A 682 29.51 20.78 59.76
N SER A 683 30.06 21.78 59.07
CA SER A 683 29.84 23.19 59.38
C SER A 683 28.39 23.65 59.34
N ASN A 684 27.55 22.94 58.64
CA ASN A 684 26.09 23.17 58.58
C ASN A 684 25.31 22.58 59.75
N HIS A 685 26.01 21.96 60.75
CA HIS A 685 25.44 21.43 61.99
C HIS A 685 25.71 22.29 63.20
N VAL A 686 26.21 23.51 62.98
CA VAL A 686 26.63 24.41 64.08
C VAL A 686 25.50 24.84 65.04
N ASP A 687 24.28 24.84 64.46
CA ASP A 687 23.08 25.31 65.17
C ASP A 687 22.26 24.15 65.83
N TYR A 688 22.79 22.91 65.82
CA TYR A 688 22.13 21.75 66.45
C TYR A 688 22.71 21.41 67.81
N ASP A 689 21.80 21.20 68.77
CA ASP A 689 22.16 20.77 70.12
C ASP A 689 22.43 19.26 70.23
N GLU A 690 23.17 18.84 71.24
CA GLU A 690 23.52 17.42 71.43
C GLU A 690 22.33 16.47 71.45
N GLU A 691 21.21 16.90 72.03
CA GLU A 691 19.95 16.11 72.07
C GLU A 691 19.30 15.87 70.69
N GLN A 692 19.69 16.66 69.73
CA GLN A 692 19.13 16.61 68.36
C GLN A 692 19.87 15.65 67.44
N CYS A 693 21.12 15.26 67.77
CA CYS A 693 21.91 14.39 66.89
C CYS A 693 21.27 13.03 66.66
N THR A 694 20.70 12.43 67.68
CA THR A 694 20.02 11.12 67.55
C THR A 694 18.62 11.15 66.86
N LEU A 695 18.12 12.34 66.60
CA LEU A 695 16.89 12.48 65.80
C LEU A 695 17.12 12.10 64.32
N CYS A 696 18.30 12.43 63.79
CA CYS A 696 18.64 12.16 62.39
C CYS A 696 19.58 10.95 62.25
N HIS A 697 20.52 10.77 63.18
CA HIS A 697 21.49 9.68 63.14
C HIS A 697 21.05 8.51 64.03
N LYS A 698 20.90 7.33 63.43
CA LYS A 698 20.57 6.09 64.14
C LYS A 698 21.80 5.22 64.33
N ALA A 699 21.88 4.52 65.41
CA ALA A 699 22.93 3.52 65.65
C ALA A 699 22.83 2.36 64.65
N GLU A 700 23.97 1.83 64.21
CA GLU A 700 23.94 0.56 63.46
C GLU A 700 23.49 -0.54 64.47
N GLN A 701 22.43 -1.30 64.08
CA GLN A 701 21.94 -2.46 64.81
C GLN A 701 22.87 -3.64 64.60
#